data_148e24ed4ef625bd5d968ceeb7041eef
#
_entry.id   148e24ed4ef625bd5d968ceeb7041eef
#
_cell.length_a   1.000
_cell.length_b   1.000
_cell.length_c   1.000
_cell.angle_alpha   90.00
_cell.angle_beta   90.00
_cell.angle_gamma   90.00
#
_symmetry.space_group_name_H-M   'P 1'
#
loop_
_entity.id
_entity.type
_entity.pdbx_description
1 polymer ?
#
loop_
_entity_poly.entity_id
_entity_poly.type
_entity_poly.pdbx_seq_one_letter_code
_entity_poly.pdbx_strand_id
1 'polypeptide(L)'
;MKKRILSLVLCAALLLSLCLFMGAGVVGDAPATEDFVPAVNFTNAGPLLKPAQNAAPARVRAIAADNTGSGVQLSKTVTPDENSDAYTVRLEAYATGAQTTVVSTKPCDIVLVLDVSGSMDWCIEGGQNCTGEHYTATTDIDTSKTYYVIYNGRYYEVLYCRETHIFSSHEPGWYYKGYTHNESNRLTPKTDSNSSGTQFYVKEACTSRLSALKTAVGNFIDQVAEKETDTVKHNISIVKFSGNKTSTVGNDTYTSGGYTYNYSQIVKNLTDAKTGQQELKNAVNALNAAGATRSDNGMEHAKDILSNVTRDSTKVVVMFTDGSPTQVSNFDNDVADGAISAAKSLKDSGATVYTVGCLDGADGTPVTNFNGVSDVNKYMHLVSSNYKNAQSMSRPGTSTYPAGGKSYYLSAGNSTELNNVFENISSQIGGSDTELKSSSVLKDAVTPYFEIPGGTNAQITLKTADCTGAANGTLTFGTETSAPGTVTAAANGNTVSVTGFDYSAKWCGSRTDADGHITYGGQKLIVEFKIRPTDAFLGGNGVQTNVGTDDGIYESSEAGKEPVEKFQPQSVDVTVKAVTPKATNTSIYLGEETNLQDRVTTNVSQLNGENNKYVNVTYTVKDENGATVGTYTVPAGSSSGTWVWPNGSEVQPDKTTTYTVTCTVSPTQEGTYESVSKDATFTITVKTCSLTISKAVTGDGANPNQTFVFDVKDSTGKVVTTIVLKDGEQKTITGLAVGTYTVTEDTNWS
;
A
#
# COMPACT_ATOMS: atom_id res chain seq x y z
N MET A 1 -30.33 13.62 -28.47
CA MET A 1 -30.56 14.65 -27.41
C MET A 1 -31.25 14.13 -26.14
N LYS A 2 -31.81 12.91 -26.09
CA LYS A 2 -32.52 12.37 -24.87
C LYS A 2 -31.64 11.61 -23.86
N LYS A 3 -30.36 11.33 -24.15
CA LYS A 3 -29.45 10.60 -23.23
C LYS A 3 -28.53 11.50 -22.38
N ARG A 4 -28.48 12.81 -22.62
CA ARG A 4 -27.66 13.76 -21.83
C ARG A 4 -28.42 14.48 -20.73
N ILE A 5 -29.75 14.40 -20.71
CA ILE A 5 -30.60 15.05 -19.70
C ILE A 5 -30.79 14.14 -18.47
N LEU A 6 -30.67 12.81 -18.63
CA LEU A 6 -30.84 11.87 -17.51
C LEU A 6 -29.61 11.81 -16.58
N SER A 7 -28.42 12.16 -17.07
CA SER A 7 -27.20 12.18 -16.26
C SER A 7 -27.08 13.41 -15.34
N LEU A 8 -27.68 14.54 -15.73
CA LEU A 8 -27.66 15.77 -14.90
C LEU A 8 -28.69 15.72 -13.76
N VAL A 9 -29.80 15.01 -13.94
CA VAL A 9 -30.85 14.88 -12.92
C VAL A 9 -30.42 13.90 -11.82
N LEU A 10 -29.58 12.89 -12.13
CA LEU A 10 -29.08 11.94 -11.13
C LEU A 10 -27.99 12.56 -10.23
N CYS A 11 -27.17 13.48 -10.75
CA CYS A 11 -26.17 14.19 -9.94
C CYS A 11 -26.79 15.23 -8.99
N ALA A 12 -27.91 15.87 -9.38
CA ALA A 12 -28.61 16.82 -8.53
C ALA A 12 -29.37 16.12 -7.38
N ALA A 13 -29.86 14.90 -7.59
CA ALA A 13 -30.54 14.14 -6.55
C ALA A 13 -29.58 13.57 -5.48
N LEU A 14 -28.31 13.29 -5.83
CA LEU A 14 -27.30 12.84 -4.85
C LEU A 14 -26.75 13.97 -3.96
N LEU A 15 -26.73 15.20 -4.47
CA LEU A 15 -26.28 16.36 -3.69
C LEU A 15 -27.36 16.90 -2.73
N LEU A 16 -28.64 16.66 -2.98
CA LEU A 16 -29.74 17.03 -2.08
C LEU A 16 -29.97 16.02 -0.94
N SER A 17 -29.50 14.78 -1.08
CA SER A 17 -29.60 13.74 -0.04
C SER A 17 -28.55 13.87 1.07
N LEU A 18 -27.49 14.66 0.86
CA LEU A 18 -26.43 14.83 1.86
C LEU A 18 -26.62 16.04 2.78
N CYS A 19 -27.62 16.88 2.54
CA CYS A 19 -27.92 18.09 3.34
C CYS A 19 -29.11 17.95 4.30
N LEU A 20 -29.72 16.75 4.45
CA LEU A 20 -30.93 16.56 5.25
C LEU A 20 -30.76 15.73 6.53
N PHE A 21 -29.52 15.49 6.98
CA PHE A 21 -29.24 14.79 8.24
C PHE A 21 -28.38 15.59 9.22
N MET A 22 -28.68 16.88 9.39
CA MET A 22 -28.21 17.63 10.56
C MET A 22 -29.29 18.59 11.00
N GLY A 23 -30.03 18.23 12.01
CA GLY A 23 -30.92 19.15 12.70
C GLY A 23 -32.03 18.50 13.50
N ALA A 24 -31.79 18.16 14.75
CA ALA A 24 -32.75 18.32 15.83
C ALA A 24 -32.02 18.21 17.17
N GLY A 25 -31.91 19.32 17.85
CA GLY A 25 -31.30 19.49 19.13
C GLY A 25 -32.21 19.12 20.29
N VAL A 26 -31.62 19.00 21.46
CA VAL A 26 -32.29 19.27 22.74
C VAL A 26 -31.34 20.07 23.63
N VAL A 27 -31.92 21.12 24.19
CA VAL A 27 -31.38 22.15 25.05
C VAL A 27 -31.07 21.64 26.44
N GLY A 28 -30.02 22.13 27.08
CA GLY A 28 -29.78 21.96 28.52
C GLY A 28 -28.61 22.81 29.00
N ASP A 29 -28.91 23.78 29.77
CA ASP A 29 -28.27 24.97 30.32
C ASP A 29 -26.77 24.91 30.73
N ALA A 30 -26.19 26.10 30.57
CA ALA A 30 -24.87 26.58 31.00
C ALA A 30 -24.84 26.89 32.55
N PRO A 31 -23.65 27.23 33.15
CA PRO A 31 -23.16 28.60 33.05
C PRO A 31 -21.62 28.78 32.90
N ALA A 32 -21.32 29.86 32.22
CA ALA A 32 -20.28 30.89 32.26
C ALA A 32 -19.03 30.75 33.17
N THR A 33 -17.84 31.09 32.68
CA THR A 33 -17.20 32.42 32.73
C THR A 33 -15.89 32.42 31.96
N GLU A 34 -15.74 33.41 31.08
CA GLU A 34 -14.64 34.34 30.82
C GLU A 34 -13.18 33.85 30.76
N ASP A 35 -12.50 34.09 29.59
CA ASP A 35 -11.61 35.24 29.45
C ASP A 35 -11.23 35.47 27.97
N PHE A 36 -11.41 36.74 27.57
CA PHE A 36 -11.08 37.33 26.27
C PHE A 36 -9.59 37.69 26.22
N VAL A 37 -8.88 37.35 25.12
CA VAL A 37 -7.64 38.03 24.75
C VAL A 37 -7.73 38.41 23.25
N PRO A 38 -7.37 39.65 22.88
CA PRO A 38 -7.74 40.25 21.59
C PRO A 38 -6.77 39.89 20.46
N ALA A 39 -7.35 39.91 19.25
CA ALA A 39 -6.65 39.81 17.97
C ALA A 39 -5.61 40.93 17.79
N VAL A 40 -4.37 40.58 17.46
CA VAL A 40 -3.33 41.51 17.00
C VAL A 40 -3.21 41.39 15.49
N ASN A 41 -3.60 42.47 14.81
CA ASN A 41 -3.30 42.69 13.40
C ASN A 41 -1.81 42.92 13.19
N PHE A 42 -1.17 42.15 12.30
CA PHE A 42 0.13 42.51 11.73
C PHE A 42 -0.01 42.86 10.26
N THR A 43 0.15 44.14 9.99
CA THR A 43 0.41 44.68 8.65
C THR A 43 1.90 44.61 8.33
N ASN A 44 2.17 44.17 7.10
CA ASN A 44 3.38 44.43 6.29
C ASN A 44 4.76 44.42 6.96
N ALA A 45 5.54 43.37 6.67
CA ALA A 45 7.02 43.44 6.55
C ALA A 45 7.46 42.56 5.39
N GLY A 46 8.27 43.13 4.49
CA GLY A 46 8.76 42.51 3.27
C GLY A 46 9.72 41.32 3.49
N PRO A 47 10.19 40.67 2.41
CA PRO A 47 10.86 39.39 2.50
C PRO A 47 12.28 39.53 3.10
N LEU A 48 12.46 39.00 4.29
CA LEU A 48 13.77 38.71 4.84
C LEU A 48 14.29 37.41 4.24
N LEU A 49 15.36 37.51 3.47
CA LEU A 49 16.19 36.38 3.06
C LEU A 49 16.61 35.59 4.31
N LYS A 50 16.08 34.37 4.48
CA LYS A 50 16.64 33.42 5.45
C LYS A 50 17.92 32.80 4.85
N PRO A 51 19.00 32.65 5.65
CA PRO A 51 20.16 31.89 5.24
C PRO A 51 19.76 30.42 5.06
N ALA A 52 20.39 29.76 4.08
CA ALA A 52 20.21 28.34 3.85
C ALA A 52 20.46 27.55 5.15
N GLN A 53 19.40 27.02 5.76
CA GLN A 53 19.50 26.06 6.82
C GLN A 53 19.85 24.71 6.22
N ASN A 54 20.85 24.07 6.80
CA ASN A 54 21.27 22.70 6.52
C ASN A 54 20.07 21.80 6.35
N ALA A 55 20.01 21.11 5.20
CA ALA A 55 18.98 20.10 4.92
C ALA A 55 18.94 19.09 6.07
N ALA A 56 17.79 18.95 6.70
CA ALA A 56 17.56 17.87 7.64
C ALA A 56 17.70 16.54 6.89
N PRO A 57 18.29 15.50 7.51
CA PRO A 57 18.45 14.21 6.84
C PRO A 57 17.07 13.68 6.43
N ALA A 58 16.96 13.24 5.17
CA ALA A 58 15.77 12.64 4.62
C ALA A 58 15.27 11.53 5.55
N ARG A 59 14.02 11.63 5.99
CA ARG A 59 13.40 10.60 6.82
C ARG A 59 13.18 9.35 5.96
N VAL A 60 14.03 8.36 6.17
CA VAL A 60 13.84 7.01 5.65
C VAL A 60 12.58 6.44 6.28
N ARG A 61 11.53 6.26 5.51
CA ARG A 61 10.38 5.43 5.89
C ARG A 61 10.75 3.98 5.63
N ALA A 62 11.39 3.34 6.60
CA ALA A 62 11.48 1.89 6.62
C ALA A 62 10.08 1.35 6.94
N ILE A 63 9.39 0.82 5.95
CA ILE A 63 8.25 -0.06 6.17
C ILE A 63 8.89 -1.41 6.48
N ALA A 64 8.79 -1.85 7.73
CA ALA A 64 9.12 -3.23 8.08
C ALA A 64 8.16 -4.14 7.32
N ALA A 65 8.69 -4.92 6.39
CA ALA A 65 7.92 -5.94 5.71
C ALA A 65 7.66 -7.09 6.68
N ASP A 66 6.40 -7.33 6.96
CA ASP A 66 5.94 -8.53 7.65
C ASP A 66 5.85 -9.64 6.61
N ASN A 67 6.99 -10.28 6.32
CA ASN A 67 7.09 -11.38 5.35
C ASN A 67 6.95 -12.72 6.08
N THR A 68 5.72 -13.17 6.28
CA THR A 68 5.41 -14.39 7.01
C THR A 68 5.15 -15.62 6.13
N GLY A 69 5.64 -15.69 4.88
CA GLY A 69 5.15 -16.74 3.98
C GLY A 69 6.16 -17.64 3.28
N SER A 70 7.30 -17.14 2.83
CA SER A 70 8.12 -17.86 1.84
C SER A 70 9.29 -18.68 2.41
N GLY A 71 9.64 -18.52 3.66
CA GLY A 71 10.90 -19.06 4.21
C GLY A 71 12.16 -18.30 3.76
N VAL A 72 11.99 -17.20 2.99
CA VAL A 72 13.02 -16.22 2.64
C VAL A 72 12.62 -14.86 3.18
N GLN A 73 13.57 -14.16 3.73
CA GLN A 73 13.40 -12.79 4.20
C GLN A 73 14.26 -11.87 3.35
N LEU A 74 13.62 -10.88 2.75
CA LEU A 74 14.27 -9.84 1.97
C LEU A 74 14.03 -8.48 2.61
N SER A 75 15.07 -7.67 2.67
CA SER A 75 14.93 -6.27 3.07
C SER A 75 15.75 -5.37 2.13
N LYS A 76 15.19 -4.23 1.78
CA LYS A 76 15.86 -3.18 1.01
C LYS A 76 15.74 -1.88 1.77
N THR A 77 16.86 -1.20 1.92
CA THR A 77 16.93 0.18 2.44
C THR A 77 17.69 1.06 1.47
N VAL A 78 17.27 2.32 1.35
CA VAL A 78 17.94 3.30 0.51
C VAL A 78 18.18 4.55 1.36
N THR A 79 19.45 4.91 1.54
CA THR A 79 19.84 6.04 2.39
C THR A 79 20.60 7.09 1.58
N PRO A 80 20.29 8.40 1.74
CA PRO A 80 21.03 9.45 1.07
C PRO A 80 22.46 9.52 1.61
N ASP A 81 23.41 9.85 0.75
CA ASP A 81 24.80 10.14 1.13
C ASP A 81 24.91 11.57 1.66
N GLU A 82 25.68 11.79 2.72
CA GLU A 82 25.75 13.09 3.40
C GLU A 82 26.36 14.22 2.53
N ASN A 83 27.22 13.91 1.56
CA ASN A 83 28.00 14.90 0.80
C ASN A 83 27.87 14.75 -0.72
N SER A 84 26.84 14.06 -1.21
CA SER A 84 26.61 13.86 -2.64
C SER A 84 25.11 13.74 -2.95
N ASP A 85 24.74 13.74 -4.22
CA ASP A 85 23.40 13.45 -4.71
C ASP A 85 23.12 11.94 -4.84
N ALA A 86 24.07 11.10 -4.40
CA ALA A 86 23.96 9.65 -4.44
C ALA A 86 23.19 9.09 -3.24
N TYR A 87 22.72 7.88 -3.41
CA TYR A 87 22.05 7.08 -2.37
C TYR A 87 22.76 5.74 -2.27
N THR A 88 22.88 5.24 -1.04
CA THR A 88 23.35 3.88 -0.78
C THR A 88 22.16 2.94 -0.74
N VAL A 89 22.09 1.99 -1.65
CA VAL A 89 21.15 0.85 -1.62
C VAL A 89 21.80 -0.26 -0.82
N ARG A 90 21.06 -0.79 0.15
CA ARG A 90 21.43 -1.96 0.93
C ARG A 90 20.34 -2.99 0.83
N LEU A 91 20.70 -4.16 0.33
CA LEU A 91 19.85 -5.34 0.23
C LEU A 91 20.31 -6.36 1.28
N GLU A 92 19.37 -6.98 1.96
CA GLU A 92 19.63 -8.11 2.85
C GLU A 92 18.73 -9.28 2.47
N ALA A 93 19.27 -10.48 2.46
CA ALA A 93 18.55 -11.69 2.09
C ALA A 93 19.02 -12.89 2.91
N TYR A 94 18.07 -13.67 3.47
CA TYR A 94 18.36 -14.94 4.14
C TYR A 94 17.15 -15.86 4.09
N ALA A 95 17.41 -17.18 4.08
CA ALA A 95 16.36 -18.20 4.24
C ALA A 95 16.14 -18.51 5.73
N THR A 96 14.89 -18.84 6.10
CA THR A 96 14.52 -19.29 7.45
C THR A 96 14.32 -20.81 7.54
N GLY A 97 14.63 -21.54 6.46
CA GLY A 97 14.59 -23.00 6.36
C GLY A 97 15.43 -23.48 5.19
N ALA A 98 15.76 -24.77 5.18
CA ALA A 98 16.52 -25.39 4.08
C ALA A 98 15.73 -25.43 2.77
N GLN A 99 14.40 -25.38 2.87
CA GLN A 99 13.50 -25.29 1.72
C GLN A 99 12.67 -24.00 1.80
N THR A 100 12.43 -23.42 0.66
CA THR A 100 11.61 -22.22 0.51
C THR A 100 10.43 -22.56 -0.39
N THR A 101 9.23 -22.18 0.02
CA THR A 101 8.03 -22.36 -0.80
C THR A 101 8.00 -21.29 -1.89
N VAL A 102 8.12 -21.69 -3.14
CA VAL A 102 7.98 -20.81 -4.31
C VAL A 102 6.51 -20.71 -4.66
N VAL A 103 5.98 -19.52 -4.82
CA VAL A 103 4.64 -19.34 -5.36
C VAL A 103 4.63 -19.92 -6.78
N SER A 104 3.85 -20.98 -6.97
CA SER A 104 3.80 -21.71 -8.24
C SER A 104 3.01 -20.91 -9.29
N THR A 105 3.43 -21.00 -10.53
CA THR A 105 2.66 -20.61 -11.70
C THR A 105 1.54 -21.59 -12.04
N LYS A 106 1.28 -22.60 -11.16
CA LYS A 106 0.32 -23.68 -11.41
C LYS A 106 -1.02 -23.38 -10.74
N PRO A 107 -2.17 -23.58 -11.44
CA PRO A 107 -3.48 -23.46 -10.83
C PRO A 107 -3.65 -24.36 -9.61
N CYS A 108 -4.46 -23.93 -8.64
CA CYS A 108 -4.85 -24.74 -7.49
C CYS A 108 -6.36 -24.99 -7.45
N ASP A 109 -6.75 -26.21 -7.06
CA ASP A 109 -8.12 -26.55 -6.70
C ASP A 109 -8.14 -26.90 -5.21
N ILE A 110 -8.84 -26.07 -4.44
CA ILE A 110 -8.83 -26.07 -2.98
C ILE A 110 -10.21 -26.46 -2.48
N VAL A 111 -10.27 -27.39 -1.55
CA VAL A 111 -11.52 -27.75 -0.85
C VAL A 111 -11.36 -27.41 0.64
N LEU A 112 -12.17 -26.47 1.12
CA LEU A 112 -12.29 -26.15 2.53
C LEU A 112 -13.39 -27.01 3.15
N VAL A 113 -13.03 -27.89 4.08
CA VAL A 113 -13.89 -28.84 4.80
C VAL A 113 -14.10 -28.32 6.21
N LEU A 114 -15.21 -27.62 6.43
CA LEU A 114 -15.45 -26.78 7.60
C LEU A 114 -16.41 -27.44 8.58
N ASP A 115 -16.00 -27.54 9.83
CA ASP A 115 -16.84 -27.98 10.93
C ASP A 115 -17.93 -26.96 11.21
N VAL A 116 -19.18 -27.41 11.26
CA VAL A 116 -20.33 -26.62 11.67
C VAL A 116 -21.16 -27.37 12.73
N SER A 117 -20.50 -28.21 13.53
CA SER A 117 -21.08 -28.87 14.70
C SER A 117 -21.53 -27.88 15.77
N GLY A 118 -22.29 -28.34 16.76
CA GLY A 118 -22.85 -27.48 17.80
C GLY A 118 -21.80 -26.80 18.67
N SER A 119 -20.61 -27.43 18.85
CA SER A 119 -19.48 -26.85 19.61
C SER A 119 -18.83 -25.64 18.96
N MET A 120 -19.07 -25.44 17.65
CA MET A 120 -18.60 -24.25 16.94
C MET A 120 -19.24 -22.92 17.41
N ASP A 121 -20.33 -22.99 18.17
CA ASP A 121 -20.90 -21.82 18.89
C ASP A 121 -20.15 -21.51 20.19
N TRP A 122 -19.21 -22.34 20.62
CA TRP A 122 -18.45 -22.11 21.84
C TRP A 122 -17.37 -21.04 21.63
N CYS A 123 -16.90 -20.47 22.75
CA CYS A 123 -15.84 -19.48 22.74
C CYS A 123 -14.51 -20.11 22.22
N ILE A 124 -13.81 -19.40 21.36
CA ILE A 124 -12.55 -19.89 20.78
C ILE A 124 -11.43 -19.93 21.83
N GLU A 125 -11.47 -19.03 22.81
CA GLU A 125 -10.51 -18.96 23.93
C GLU A 125 -10.82 -19.97 25.03
N GLY A 126 -11.78 -20.86 24.81
CA GLY A 126 -12.24 -21.87 25.77
C GLY A 126 -13.56 -21.54 26.49
N GLY A 127 -14.29 -22.56 26.86
CA GLY A 127 -15.59 -22.44 27.57
C GLY A 127 -16.80 -22.76 26.69
N GLN A 128 -17.79 -23.40 27.33
CA GLN A 128 -19.08 -23.74 26.72
C GLN A 128 -19.98 -22.50 26.68
N ASN A 129 -20.60 -22.26 25.57
CA ASN A 129 -21.49 -21.14 25.25
C ASN A 129 -20.83 -19.78 25.22
N CYS A 130 -20.60 -19.26 24.04
CA CYS A 130 -20.20 -17.88 23.84
C CYS A 130 -21.36 -16.94 24.16
N THR A 131 -21.51 -16.57 25.44
CA THR A 131 -22.56 -15.65 25.92
C THR A 131 -22.19 -14.18 25.71
N GLY A 132 -21.17 -13.90 24.93
CA GLY A 132 -20.72 -12.55 24.60
C GLY A 132 -19.72 -11.93 25.58
N GLU A 133 -19.30 -12.65 26.62
CA GLU A 133 -18.36 -12.12 27.63
C GLU A 133 -17.34 -13.19 28.04
N HIS A 134 -16.07 -12.88 27.81
CA HIS A 134 -14.93 -13.66 28.25
C HIS A 134 -14.08 -12.84 29.24
N TYR A 135 -13.47 -13.50 30.20
CA TYR A 135 -12.69 -12.85 31.26
C TYR A 135 -11.29 -13.46 31.29
N THR A 136 -10.31 -12.72 30.73
CA THR A 136 -8.90 -13.15 30.67
C THR A 136 -8.14 -12.65 31.90
N ALA A 137 -7.43 -13.56 32.59
CA ALA A 137 -6.58 -13.21 33.73
C ALA A 137 -5.43 -12.30 33.28
N THR A 138 -5.15 -11.24 34.04
CA THR A 138 -4.03 -10.32 33.77
C THR A 138 -3.24 -10.02 35.03
N THR A 139 -1.94 -9.76 34.86
CA THR A 139 -1.04 -9.21 35.89
C THR A 139 -0.60 -7.80 35.53
N ASP A 140 -0.90 -7.33 34.32
CA ASP A 140 -0.66 -5.96 33.84
C ASP A 140 -1.84 -5.08 34.22
N ILE A 141 -1.65 -4.26 35.27
CA ILE A 141 -2.71 -3.49 35.93
C ILE A 141 -2.51 -1.99 35.70
N ASP A 142 -3.44 -1.39 34.96
CA ASP A 142 -3.52 0.04 34.67
C ASP A 142 -4.67 0.67 35.46
N THR A 143 -4.38 1.65 36.31
CA THR A 143 -5.39 2.31 37.18
C THR A 143 -6.44 3.12 36.40
N SER A 144 -6.32 3.28 35.10
CA SER A 144 -7.30 3.93 34.22
C SER A 144 -8.32 2.97 33.62
N LYS A 145 -8.11 1.65 33.75
CA LYS A 145 -8.94 0.61 33.14
C LYS A 145 -9.88 -0.02 34.18
N THR A 146 -10.93 -0.64 33.66
CA THR A 146 -11.88 -1.44 34.46
C THR A 146 -11.44 -2.90 34.45
N TYR A 147 -11.48 -3.55 35.59
CA TYR A 147 -11.16 -4.97 35.75
C TYR A 147 -12.28 -5.71 36.49
N TYR A 148 -12.17 -7.02 36.54
CA TYR A 148 -13.10 -7.91 37.22
C TYR A 148 -12.33 -8.85 38.14
N VAL A 149 -12.99 -9.28 39.23
CA VAL A 149 -12.47 -10.31 40.15
C VAL A 149 -13.53 -11.36 40.42
N ILE A 150 -13.10 -12.59 40.65
CA ILE A 150 -14.03 -13.66 41.00
C ILE A 150 -14.30 -13.61 42.51
N TYR A 151 -15.59 -13.51 42.87
CA TYR A 151 -16.07 -13.66 44.23
C TYR A 151 -17.30 -14.59 44.24
N ASN A 152 -17.27 -15.64 45.05
CA ASN A 152 -18.31 -16.66 45.09
C ASN A 152 -18.68 -17.22 43.69
N GLY A 153 -17.68 -17.45 42.84
CA GLY A 153 -17.86 -18.02 41.50
C GLY A 153 -18.48 -17.09 40.47
N ARG A 154 -18.55 -15.78 40.75
CA ARG A 154 -19.05 -14.76 39.82
C ARG A 154 -18.03 -13.65 39.62
N TYR A 155 -18.02 -13.04 38.42
CA TYR A 155 -17.19 -11.88 38.13
C TYR A 155 -17.85 -10.60 38.62
N TYR A 156 -17.09 -9.82 39.39
CA TYR A 156 -17.50 -8.51 39.90
C TYR A 156 -16.57 -7.44 39.35
N GLU A 157 -17.18 -6.36 38.87
CA GLU A 157 -16.42 -5.21 38.34
C GLU A 157 -15.70 -4.50 39.49
N VAL A 158 -14.43 -4.14 39.26
CA VAL A 158 -13.58 -3.38 40.17
C VAL A 158 -13.04 -2.15 39.52
N LEU A 159 -12.97 -1.07 40.26
CA LEU A 159 -12.50 0.24 39.79
C LEU A 159 -11.41 0.76 40.72
N TYR A 160 -10.46 1.52 40.16
CA TYR A 160 -9.46 2.22 40.95
C TYR A 160 -10.00 3.57 41.43
N CYS A 161 -10.09 3.76 42.77
CA CYS A 161 -10.43 5.04 43.38
C CYS A 161 -9.15 5.85 43.62
N ARG A 162 -9.10 7.08 43.10
CA ARG A 162 -7.94 8.00 43.20
C ARG A 162 -8.10 9.03 44.31
N GLU A 163 -9.32 9.21 44.86
CA GLU A 163 -9.63 10.29 45.78
C GLU A 163 -9.37 9.90 47.23
N THR A 164 -8.67 10.79 48.00
CA THR A 164 -8.58 10.78 49.44
C THR A 164 -9.58 11.78 49.99
N HIS A 165 -10.64 11.34 50.63
CA HIS A 165 -11.56 12.22 51.33
C HIS A 165 -11.08 12.46 52.78
N ILE A 166 -10.87 13.72 53.16
CA ILE A 166 -10.31 14.16 54.46
C ILE A 166 -11.18 13.77 55.64
N PHE A 167 -12.46 13.38 55.42
CA PHE A 167 -13.43 13.03 56.45
C PHE A 167 -13.96 11.58 56.39
N SER A 168 -13.45 10.76 55.49
CA SER A 168 -13.76 9.33 55.42
C SER A 168 -12.49 8.52 55.22
N SER A 169 -12.40 7.33 55.81
CA SER A 169 -11.24 6.43 55.69
C SER A 169 -11.09 5.82 54.27
N HIS A 170 -11.16 6.69 53.22
CA HIS A 170 -10.93 6.30 51.84
C HIS A 170 -9.46 6.44 51.52
N GLU A 171 -8.81 5.34 51.19
CA GLU A 171 -7.47 5.34 50.62
C GLU A 171 -7.53 5.03 49.14
N PRO A 172 -6.64 5.60 48.30
CA PRO A 172 -6.54 5.20 46.93
C PRO A 172 -6.32 3.70 46.79
N GLY A 173 -7.04 3.06 45.89
CA GLY A 173 -6.94 1.61 45.71
C GLY A 173 -8.03 1.03 44.83
N TRP A 174 -8.00 -0.28 44.69
CA TRP A 174 -9.00 -1.03 43.93
C TRP A 174 -10.14 -1.46 44.84
N TYR A 175 -11.37 -1.25 44.36
CA TYR A 175 -12.60 -1.58 45.13
C TYR A 175 -13.66 -2.19 44.20
N TYR A 176 -14.54 -3.01 44.78
CA TYR A 176 -15.72 -3.49 44.05
C TYR A 176 -16.61 -2.32 43.68
N LYS A 177 -17.07 -2.25 42.44
CA LYS A 177 -18.00 -1.22 41.99
C LYS A 177 -19.29 -1.24 42.82
N GLY A 178 -19.66 -0.10 43.39
CA GLY A 178 -20.86 0.07 44.18
C GLY A 178 -20.74 -0.36 45.67
N TYR A 179 -19.56 -0.76 46.09
CA TYR A 179 -19.29 -1.04 47.53
C TYR A 179 -18.60 0.16 48.20
N THR A 180 -18.71 0.20 49.53
CA THR A 180 -18.05 1.23 50.35
C THR A 180 -16.53 1.09 50.24
N HIS A 181 -15.85 2.18 49.96
CA HIS A 181 -14.39 2.22 49.87
C HIS A 181 -13.81 2.33 51.27
N ASN A 182 -13.43 1.23 51.88
CA ASN A 182 -12.74 1.19 53.16
C ASN A 182 -11.62 0.14 53.10
N GLU A 183 -10.72 0.19 54.08
CA GLU A 183 -9.52 -0.66 54.08
C GLU A 183 -9.86 -2.17 54.05
N SER A 184 -10.97 -2.58 54.64
CA SER A 184 -11.40 -3.97 54.62
C SER A 184 -11.92 -4.48 53.28
N ASN A 185 -12.33 -3.57 52.38
CA ASN A 185 -12.83 -3.88 51.04
C ASN A 185 -11.80 -3.57 49.93
N ARG A 186 -10.58 -3.12 50.31
CA ARG A 186 -9.52 -2.81 49.41
C ARG A 186 -8.89 -4.07 48.82
N LEU A 187 -8.78 -4.12 47.52
CA LEU A 187 -8.18 -5.23 46.79
C LEU A 187 -6.74 -4.88 46.39
N THR A 188 -5.84 -5.83 46.56
CA THR A 188 -4.48 -5.73 46.06
C THR A 188 -4.35 -6.66 44.85
N PRO A 189 -4.14 -6.15 43.65
CA PRO A 189 -4.06 -6.99 42.47
C PRO A 189 -2.82 -7.89 42.49
N LYS A 190 -2.94 -9.07 41.88
CA LYS A 190 -1.83 -9.93 41.57
C LYS A 190 -1.06 -9.29 40.40
N THR A 191 0.25 -9.15 40.56
CA THR A 191 1.17 -8.63 39.56
C THR A 191 2.42 -9.54 39.48
N ASP A 192 3.29 -9.34 38.54
CA ASP A 192 4.54 -10.09 38.42
C ASP A 192 5.42 -9.96 39.67
N SER A 193 5.32 -8.81 40.35
CA SER A 193 6.02 -8.54 41.62
C SER A 193 5.23 -8.98 42.89
N ASN A 194 3.94 -9.27 42.78
CA ASN A 194 3.05 -9.67 43.89
C ASN A 194 2.20 -10.90 43.52
N SER A 195 2.74 -12.08 43.70
CA SER A 195 2.05 -13.35 43.42
C SER A 195 0.90 -13.71 44.36
N SER A 196 0.82 -13.09 45.53
CA SER A 196 -0.21 -13.35 46.56
C SER A 196 -1.44 -12.43 46.45
N GLY A 197 -1.47 -11.49 45.51
CA GLY A 197 -2.58 -10.58 45.26
C GLY A 197 -3.82 -11.27 44.69
N THR A 198 -4.94 -10.55 44.66
CA THR A 198 -6.17 -10.96 44.03
C THR A 198 -6.01 -11.01 42.51
N GLN A 199 -6.40 -12.12 41.88
CA GLN A 199 -6.34 -12.23 40.40
C GLN A 199 -7.38 -11.29 39.79
N PHE A 200 -6.91 -10.38 38.92
CA PHE A 200 -7.75 -9.49 38.13
C PHE A 200 -7.94 -10.05 36.72
N TYR A 201 -9.08 -9.73 36.15
CA TYR A 201 -9.48 -10.18 34.80
C TYR A 201 -9.91 -8.99 33.94
N VAL A 202 -9.55 -9.00 32.68
CA VAL A 202 -10.08 -8.09 31.65
C VAL A 202 -11.31 -8.77 31.06
N LYS A 203 -12.38 -8.01 30.88
CA LYS A 203 -13.57 -8.45 30.17
C LYS A 203 -13.35 -8.21 28.69
N GLU A 204 -13.37 -9.26 27.91
CA GLU A 204 -13.25 -9.24 26.47
C GLU A 204 -14.55 -9.74 25.83
N ALA A 205 -14.82 -9.30 24.59
CA ALA A 205 -15.92 -9.87 23.83
C ALA A 205 -15.54 -11.30 23.43
N CYS A 206 -16.35 -12.28 23.80
CA CYS A 206 -16.17 -13.65 23.36
C CYS A 206 -16.41 -13.76 21.87
N THR A 207 -15.50 -14.37 21.13
CA THR A 207 -15.68 -14.74 19.73
C THR A 207 -15.98 -16.22 19.64
N SER A 208 -17.09 -16.62 18.99
CA SER A 208 -17.36 -18.05 18.77
C SER A 208 -16.36 -18.63 17.75
N ARG A 209 -16.07 -19.93 17.91
CA ARG A 209 -15.18 -20.67 16.98
C ARG A 209 -15.64 -20.53 15.54
N LEU A 210 -16.96 -20.57 15.28
CA LEU A 210 -17.53 -20.36 13.97
C LEU A 210 -17.31 -18.93 13.45
N SER A 211 -17.44 -17.91 14.33
CA SER A 211 -17.19 -16.52 13.93
C SER A 211 -15.72 -16.28 13.58
N ALA A 212 -14.80 -16.82 14.39
CA ALA A 212 -13.36 -16.78 14.11
C ALA A 212 -13.02 -17.50 12.80
N LEU A 213 -13.61 -18.69 12.58
CA LEU A 213 -13.43 -19.46 11.35
C LEU A 213 -13.90 -18.68 10.10
N LYS A 214 -15.09 -18.05 10.16
CA LYS A 214 -15.61 -17.22 9.06
C LYS A 214 -14.66 -16.09 8.70
N THR A 215 -14.10 -15.42 9.70
CA THR A 215 -13.11 -14.35 9.49
C THR A 215 -11.84 -14.90 8.85
N ALA A 216 -11.26 -15.96 9.39
CA ALA A 216 -10.01 -16.56 8.90
C ALA A 216 -10.17 -17.11 7.46
N VAL A 217 -11.28 -17.78 7.18
CA VAL A 217 -11.58 -18.28 5.82
C VAL A 217 -11.86 -17.12 4.85
N GLY A 218 -12.51 -16.05 5.30
CA GLY A 218 -12.71 -14.85 4.50
C GLY A 218 -11.38 -14.23 4.04
N ASN A 219 -10.42 -14.08 4.97
CA ASN A 219 -9.08 -13.59 4.70
C ASN A 219 -8.28 -14.55 3.78
N PHE A 220 -8.41 -15.84 4.00
CA PHE A 220 -7.81 -16.87 3.15
C PHE A 220 -8.29 -16.78 1.69
N ILE A 221 -9.60 -16.60 1.48
CA ILE A 221 -10.17 -16.41 0.14
C ILE A 221 -9.57 -15.16 -0.53
N ASP A 222 -9.40 -14.06 0.21
CA ASP A 222 -8.79 -12.83 -0.30
C ASP A 222 -7.35 -13.08 -0.74
N GLN A 223 -6.55 -13.70 0.10
CA GLN A 223 -5.14 -13.99 -0.18
C GLN A 223 -4.96 -14.95 -1.37
N VAL A 224 -5.83 -15.95 -1.51
CA VAL A 224 -5.81 -16.85 -2.68
C VAL A 224 -6.20 -16.11 -3.96
N ALA A 225 -7.19 -15.23 -3.90
CA ALA A 225 -7.62 -14.41 -5.02
C ALA A 225 -6.52 -13.43 -5.49
N GLU A 226 -5.75 -12.86 -4.56
CA GLU A 226 -4.63 -11.96 -4.85
C GLU A 226 -3.47 -12.66 -5.59
N LYS A 227 -3.33 -13.97 -5.42
CA LYS A 227 -2.30 -14.77 -6.10
C LYS A 227 -2.64 -15.14 -7.54
N GLU A 228 -3.85 -14.87 -7.99
CA GLU A 228 -4.23 -15.11 -9.37
C GLU A 228 -3.60 -14.11 -10.33
N THR A 229 -3.08 -14.66 -11.42
CA THR A 229 -2.63 -13.90 -12.59
C THR A 229 -3.61 -14.06 -13.75
N ASP A 230 -3.33 -13.44 -14.88
CA ASP A 230 -4.17 -13.62 -16.09
C ASP A 230 -4.17 -15.07 -16.58
N THR A 231 -3.09 -15.81 -16.33
CA THR A 231 -2.90 -17.20 -16.81
C THR A 231 -3.06 -18.25 -15.72
N VAL A 232 -2.98 -17.91 -14.43
CA VAL A 232 -3.09 -18.85 -13.30
C VAL A 232 -4.35 -18.54 -12.50
N LYS A 233 -5.27 -19.50 -12.46
CA LYS A 233 -6.56 -19.38 -11.77
C LYS A 233 -6.68 -20.40 -10.65
N HIS A 234 -7.08 -19.96 -9.46
CA HIS A 234 -7.30 -20.81 -8.30
C HIS A 234 -8.79 -20.99 -8.07
N ASN A 235 -9.25 -22.21 -7.80
CA ASN A 235 -10.64 -22.47 -7.43
C ASN A 235 -10.75 -22.87 -5.97
N ILE A 236 -11.80 -22.44 -5.32
CA ILE A 236 -12.14 -22.82 -3.95
C ILE A 236 -13.53 -23.44 -3.93
N SER A 237 -13.69 -24.56 -3.23
CA SER A 237 -14.97 -25.17 -2.87
C SER A 237 -15.16 -25.11 -1.36
N ILE A 238 -16.41 -24.88 -0.93
CA ILE A 238 -16.78 -24.88 0.49
C ILE A 238 -17.62 -26.12 0.76
N VAL A 239 -17.16 -26.96 1.67
CA VAL A 239 -17.86 -28.11 2.23
C VAL A 239 -18.08 -27.88 3.70
N LYS A 240 -19.30 -28.04 4.19
CA LYS A 240 -19.60 -28.10 5.63
C LYS A 240 -19.78 -29.55 6.07
N PHE A 241 -19.43 -29.85 7.30
CA PHE A 241 -19.76 -31.16 7.88
C PHE A 241 -20.31 -31.01 9.29
N SER A 242 -21.28 -31.89 9.61
CA SER A 242 -21.87 -32.02 10.93
C SER A 242 -22.62 -33.37 11.07
N GLY A 243 -23.78 -33.53 10.43
CA GLY A 243 -24.63 -34.71 10.50
C GLY A 243 -24.59 -35.59 9.24
N ASN A 244 -25.78 -36.02 8.78
CA ASN A 244 -25.96 -36.90 7.64
C ASN A 244 -25.44 -36.28 6.34
N LYS A 245 -24.87 -37.10 5.46
CA LYS A 245 -24.43 -36.69 4.11
C LYS A 245 -25.61 -36.47 3.19
N THR A 246 -25.58 -35.42 2.38
CA THR A 246 -26.49 -35.20 1.24
C THR A 246 -25.71 -34.81 0.00
N SER A 247 -26.21 -35.22 -1.18
CA SER A 247 -25.59 -34.89 -2.48
C SER A 247 -26.04 -33.55 -3.06
N THR A 248 -27.02 -32.89 -2.44
CA THR A 248 -27.46 -31.55 -2.88
C THR A 248 -26.41 -30.51 -2.55
N VAL A 249 -26.30 -29.49 -3.41
CA VAL A 249 -25.45 -28.32 -3.12
C VAL A 249 -26.31 -27.26 -2.40
N GLY A 250 -25.87 -26.80 -1.25
CA GLY A 250 -26.63 -25.83 -0.46
C GLY A 250 -26.18 -25.73 0.99
N ASN A 251 -26.99 -25.12 1.83
CA ASN A 251 -26.75 -24.97 3.27
C ASN A 251 -27.96 -25.49 4.07
N ASP A 252 -28.35 -26.74 3.83
CA ASP A 252 -29.56 -27.32 4.37
C ASP A 252 -29.36 -27.86 5.77
N THR A 253 -30.44 -27.95 6.51
CA THR A 253 -30.55 -28.57 7.83
C THR A 253 -31.66 -29.63 7.85
N TYR A 254 -31.64 -30.52 8.85
CA TYR A 254 -32.69 -31.46 9.11
C TYR A 254 -32.95 -31.56 10.61
N THR A 255 -34.14 -32.09 10.97
CA THR A 255 -34.51 -32.29 12.35
C THR A 255 -34.54 -33.81 12.66
N SER A 256 -33.91 -34.20 13.76
CA SER A 256 -33.93 -35.57 14.25
C SER A 256 -33.99 -35.56 15.77
N GLY A 257 -34.88 -36.33 16.35
CA GLY A 257 -35.05 -36.39 17.82
C GLY A 257 -35.40 -35.07 18.49
N GLY A 258 -36.03 -34.11 17.74
CA GLY A 258 -36.34 -32.77 18.27
C GLY A 258 -35.18 -31.74 18.18
N TYR A 259 -34.03 -32.14 17.67
CA TYR A 259 -32.85 -31.28 17.50
C TYR A 259 -32.61 -30.97 16.03
N THR A 260 -32.11 -29.77 15.73
CA THR A 260 -31.69 -29.36 14.41
C THR A 260 -30.23 -29.76 14.16
N TYR A 261 -29.97 -30.31 12.99
CA TYR A 261 -28.64 -30.72 12.53
C TYR A 261 -28.34 -30.09 11.17
N ASN A 262 -27.11 -29.69 10.94
CA ASN A 262 -26.62 -29.43 9.58
C ASN A 262 -26.42 -30.75 8.84
N TYR A 263 -26.71 -30.78 7.53
CA TYR A 263 -26.18 -31.83 6.67
C TYR A 263 -24.67 -31.64 6.49
N SER A 264 -23.95 -32.73 6.35
CA SER A 264 -22.63 -32.72 5.69
C SER A 264 -22.86 -32.56 4.21
N GLN A 265 -22.43 -31.42 3.62
CA GLN A 265 -22.92 -30.95 2.34
C GLN A 265 -21.91 -30.06 1.62
N ILE A 266 -21.87 -30.11 0.29
CA ILE A 266 -21.18 -29.11 -0.51
C ILE A 266 -21.99 -27.80 -0.46
N VAL A 267 -21.44 -26.76 0.13
CA VAL A 267 -22.11 -25.45 0.21
C VAL A 267 -21.87 -24.67 -1.09
N LYS A 268 -20.65 -24.76 -1.64
CA LYS A 268 -20.27 -24.12 -2.89
C LYS A 268 -19.34 -25.03 -3.68
N ASN A 269 -19.63 -25.29 -4.93
CA ASN A 269 -18.73 -26.02 -5.85
C ASN A 269 -17.44 -25.23 -6.09
N LEU A 270 -16.44 -25.87 -6.73
CA LEU A 270 -15.22 -25.19 -7.16
C LEU A 270 -15.55 -23.94 -7.96
N THR A 271 -15.18 -22.80 -7.41
CA THR A 271 -15.47 -21.45 -7.91
C THR A 271 -14.14 -20.69 -7.97
N ASP A 272 -13.91 -19.96 -9.05
CA ASP A 272 -12.73 -19.11 -9.24
C ASP A 272 -12.60 -18.13 -8.07
N ALA A 273 -11.43 -18.09 -7.43
CA ALA A 273 -11.23 -17.37 -6.18
C ALA A 273 -11.38 -15.86 -6.35
N LYS A 274 -10.96 -15.31 -7.50
CA LYS A 274 -10.98 -13.88 -7.77
C LYS A 274 -12.33 -13.39 -8.25
N THR A 275 -12.89 -14.05 -9.25
CA THR A 275 -14.20 -13.65 -9.83
C THR A 275 -15.38 -14.06 -8.97
N GLY A 276 -15.27 -15.17 -8.22
CA GLY A 276 -16.27 -15.68 -7.29
C GLY A 276 -16.05 -15.32 -5.82
N GLN A 277 -15.10 -14.44 -5.52
CA GLN A 277 -14.67 -14.08 -4.16
C GLN A 277 -15.84 -13.73 -3.23
N GLN A 278 -16.73 -12.86 -3.68
CA GLN A 278 -17.89 -12.44 -2.88
C GLN A 278 -18.89 -13.58 -2.65
N GLU A 279 -19.10 -14.46 -3.66
CA GLU A 279 -19.97 -15.61 -3.51
C GLU A 279 -19.42 -16.63 -2.50
N LEU A 280 -18.11 -16.88 -2.54
CA LEU A 280 -17.43 -17.76 -1.58
C LEU A 280 -17.55 -17.22 -0.17
N LYS A 281 -17.29 -15.94 0.04
CA LYS A 281 -17.44 -15.27 1.35
C LYS A 281 -18.89 -15.30 1.85
N ASN A 282 -19.86 -15.07 0.98
CA ASN A 282 -21.27 -15.14 1.34
C ASN A 282 -21.66 -16.56 1.77
N ALA A 283 -21.15 -17.59 1.08
CA ALA A 283 -21.40 -19.00 1.43
C ALA A 283 -20.83 -19.34 2.83
N VAL A 284 -19.62 -18.87 3.14
CA VAL A 284 -19.00 -19.03 4.48
C VAL A 284 -19.79 -18.28 5.54
N ASN A 285 -20.17 -17.01 5.29
CA ASN A 285 -20.90 -16.18 6.25
C ASN A 285 -22.30 -16.72 6.58
N ALA A 286 -22.90 -17.48 5.67
CA ALA A 286 -24.21 -18.10 5.86
C ALA A 286 -24.19 -19.39 6.71
N LEU A 287 -23.01 -19.92 7.08
CA LEU A 287 -22.88 -21.12 7.93
C LEU A 287 -23.40 -20.85 9.32
N ASN A 288 -24.02 -21.86 9.94
CA ASN A 288 -24.51 -21.84 11.32
C ASN A 288 -24.10 -23.13 12.01
N ALA A 289 -23.83 -23.05 13.32
CA ALA A 289 -23.44 -24.21 14.11
C ALA A 289 -24.66 -25.03 14.55
N ALA A 290 -24.67 -26.32 14.25
CA ALA A 290 -25.66 -27.26 14.76
C ALA A 290 -25.28 -28.71 14.45
N GLY A 291 -25.44 -29.60 15.42
CA GLY A 291 -25.36 -31.05 15.22
C GLY A 291 -24.07 -31.69 15.68
N ALA A 292 -23.74 -32.86 15.10
CA ALA A 292 -22.59 -33.72 15.43
C ALA A 292 -21.33 -33.35 14.64
N THR A 293 -20.29 -34.19 14.65
CA THR A 293 -18.98 -33.93 14.01
C THR A 293 -18.63 -35.09 13.04
N ARG A 294 -19.45 -35.26 11.99
CA ARG A 294 -19.28 -36.31 10.95
C ARG A 294 -18.23 -35.87 9.91
N SER A 295 -16.99 -35.80 10.34
CA SER A 295 -15.87 -35.41 9.47
C SER A 295 -15.58 -36.40 8.34
N ASP A 296 -15.94 -37.67 8.48
CA ASP A 296 -15.94 -38.67 7.41
C ASP A 296 -16.75 -38.21 6.20
N ASN A 297 -17.99 -37.77 6.43
CA ASN A 297 -18.86 -37.25 5.37
C ASN A 297 -18.28 -35.99 4.70
N GLY A 298 -17.64 -35.10 5.47
CA GLY A 298 -16.96 -33.93 4.93
C GLY A 298 -15.78 -34.28 4.03
N MET A 299 -14.92 -35.18 4.49
CA MET A 299 -13.75 -35.65 3.72
C MET A 299 -14.14 -36.48 2.48
N GLU A 300 -15.25 -37.23 2.53
CA GLU A 300 -15.80 -37.90 1.35
C GLU A 300 -16.27 -36.88 0.27
N HIS A 301 -16.92 -35.80 0.67
CA HIS A 301 -17.26 -34.73 -0.29
C HIS A 301 -16.01 -34.11 -0.93
N ALA A 302 -14.96 -33.86 -0.15
CA ALA A 302 -13.70 -33.34 -0.71
C ALA A 302 -13.08 -34.31 -1.72
N LYS A 303 -13.10 -35.62 -1.41
CA LYS A 303 -12.66 -36.67 -2.34
C LYS A 303 -13.49 -36.66 -3.63
N ASP A 304 -14.81 -36.62 -3.51
CA ASP A 304 -15.73 -36.62 -4.66
C ASP A 304 -15.49 -35.38 -5.55
N ILE A 305 -15.29 -34.18 -4.96
CA ILE A 305 -15.00 -32.96 -5.71
C ILE A 305 -13.69 -33.07 -6.47
N LEU A 306 -12.58 -33.42 -5.78
CA LEU A 306 -11.25 -33.40 -6.39
C LEU A 306 -11.01 -34.58 -7.35
N SER A 307 -11.77 -35.68 -7.24
CA SER A 307 -11.72 -36.78 -8.22
C SER A 307 -12.29 -36.39 -9.58
N ASN A 308 -13.17 -35.40 -9.64
CA ASN A 308 -13.77 -34.87 -10.87
C ASN A 308 -12.93 -33.72 -11.51
N VAL A 309 -11.84 -33.30 -10.89
CA VAL A 309 -10.95 -32.26 -11.45
C VAL A 309 -10.05 -32.89 -12.50
N THR A 310 -10.21 -32.43 -13.75
CA THR A 310 -9.45 -32.92 -14.93
C THR A 310 -8.33 -31.98 -15.37
N ARG A 311 -8.36 -30.70 -14.94
CA ARG A 311 -7.29 -29.75 -15.27
C ARG A 311 -6.01 -30.09 -14.52
N ASP A 312 -4.86 -29.73 -15.10
CA ASP A 312 -3.57 -29.85 -14.41
C ASP A 312 -3.48 -28.76 -13.34
N SER A 313 -3.71 -29.14 -12.10
CA SER A 313 -3.73 -28.25 -10.94
C SER A 313 -3.16 -28.93 -9.70
N THR A 314 -2.64 -28.13 -8.78
CA THR A 314 -2.33 -28.59 -7.43
C THR A 314 -3.63 -28.75 -6.63
N LYS A 315 -3.82 -29.92 -6.02
CA LYS A 315 -5.00 -30.23 -5.23
C LYS A 315 -4.73 -30.04 -3.74
N VAL A 316 -5.54 -29.25 -3.05
CA VAL A 316 -5.37 -28.96 -1.63
C VAL A 316 -6.71 -29.15 -0.90
N VAL A 317 -6.64 -29.79 0.27
CA VAL A 317 -7.77 -29.91 1.20
C VAL A 317 -7.36 -29.29 2.53
N VAL A 318 -8.21 -28.44 3.09
CA VAL A 318 -8.04 -27.89 4.45
C VAL A 318 -9.25 -28.31 5.27
N MET A 319 -9.06 -29.25 6.20
CA MET A 319 -10.08 -29.68 7.14
C MET A 319 -9.91 -28.90 8.45
N PHE A 320 -10.94 -28.16 8.83
CA PHE A 320 -11.00 -27.48 10.14
C PHE A 320 -11.99 -28.17 11.06
N THR A 321 -11.61 -28.39 12.32
CA THR A 321 -12.48 -28.92 13.36
C THR A 321 -12.11 -28.39 14.75
N ASP A 322 -13.11 -28.23 15.61
CA ASP A 322 -12.97 -27.84 17.01
C ASP A 322 -13.20 -29.02 17.98
N GLY A 323 -13.39 -30.24 17.45
CA GLY A 323 -13.80 -31.35 18.29
C GLY A 323 -13.39 -32.73 17.79
N SER A 324 -13.77 -33.72 18.58
CA SER A 324 -13.59 -35.14 18.28
C SER A 324 -14.55 -35.58 17.17
N PRO A 325 -14.13 -36.42 16.22
CA PRO A 325 -15.04 -37.05 15.26
C PRO A 325 -16.11 -37.86 16.03
N THR A 326 -17.40 -37.57 15.80
CA THR A 326 -18.48 -38.20 16.54
C THR A 326 -19.81 -38.19 15.79
N GLN A 327 -20.59 -39.24 15.99
CA GLN A 327 -22.00 -39.29 15.59
C GLN A 327 -22.94 -38.76 16.69
N VAL A 328 -22.57 -38.91 17.95
CA VAL A 328 -23.45 -38.57 19.08
C VAL A 328 -22.71 -37.75 20.16
N SER A 329 -21.73 -38.29 20.86
CA SER A 329 -21.16 -37.58 22.02
C SER A 329 -19.70 -37.90 22.37
N ASN A 330 -19.16 -39.01 21.94
CA ASN A 330 -17.77 -39.41 22.25
C ASN A 330 -16.97 -39.62 20.97
N PHE A 331 -15.64 -39.71 21.10
CA PHE A 331 -14.77 -40.03 19.98
C PHE A 331 -15.25 -41.36 19.32
N ASP A 332 -15.55 -41.27 18.05
CA ASP A 332 -16.09 -42.38 17.25
C ASP A 332 -15.02 -42.86 16.25
N ASN A 333 -14.51 -44.07 16.47
CA ASN A 333 -13.48 -44.63 15.62
C ASN A 333 -13.97 -44.89 14.18
N ASP A 334 -15.23 -45.20 13.96
CA ASP A 334 -15.76 -45.43 12.61
C ASP A 334 -15.79 -44.10 11.80
N VAL A 335 -16.16 -42.99 12.45
CA VAL A 335 -16.08 -41.66 11.84
C VAL A 335 -14.60 -41.27 11.58
N ALA A 336 -13.72 -41.49 12.55
CA ALA A 336 -12.30 -41.22 12.38
C ALA A 336 -11.68 -42.03 11.24
N ASP A 337 -11.93 -43.33 11.20
CA ASP A 337 -11.41 -44.24 10.17
C ASP A 337 -11.99 -43.90 8.78
N GLY A 338 -13.25 -43.53 8.69
CA GLY A 338 -13.87 -43.02 7.46
C GLY A 338 -13.18 -41.79 6.91
N ALA A 339 -12.91 -40.81 7.76
CA ALA A 339 -12.20 -39.58 7.39
C ALA A 339 -10.74 -39.87 6.97
N ILE A 340 -10.02 -40.71 7.71
CA ILE A 340 -8.64 -41.15 7.36
C ILE A 340 -8.62 -41.87 6.02
N SER A 341 -9.57 -42.75 5.74
CA SER A 341 -9.68 -43.48 4.48
C SER A 341 -9.94 -42.54 3.29
N ALA A 342 -10.87 -41.57 3.44
CA ALA A 342 -11.10 -40.56 2.43
C ALA A 342 -9.87 -39.67 2.20
N ALA A 343 -9.19 -39.24 3.27
CA ALA A 343 -7.94 -38.50 3.21
C ALA A 343 -6.82 -39.30 2.53
N LYS A 344 -6.73 -40.62 2.80
CA LYS A 344 -5.76 -41.49 2.11
C LYS A 344 -5.99 -41.47 0.59
N SER A 345 -7.23 -41.62 0.13
CA SER A 345 -7.56 -41.55 -1.28
C SER A 345 -7.18 -40.24 -1.93
N LEU A 346 -7.39 -39.11 -1.22
CA LEU A 346 -6.96 -37.78 -1.64
C LEU A 346 -5.44 -37.69 -1.76
N LYS A 347 -4.71 -38.14 -0.74
CA LYS A 347 -3.22 -38.16 -0.70
C LYS A 347 -2.63 -39.06 -1.79
N ASP A 348 -3.24 -40.22 -2.05
CA ASP A 348 -2.86 -41.13 -3.14
C ASP A 348 -3.06 -40.49 -4.53
N SER A 349 -4.04 -39.61 -4.69
CA SER A 349 -4.26 -38.83 -5.90
C SER A 349 -3.37 -37.57 -6.03
N GLY A 350 -2.43 -37.37 -5.10
CA GLY A 350 -1.49 -36.27 -5.12
C GLY A 350 -1.98 -35.01 -4.40
N ALA A 351 -3.12 -35.05 -3.71
CA ALA A 351 -3.60 -33.91 -2.94
C ALA A 351 -2.79 -33.71 -1.64
N THR A 352 -2.54 -32.45 -1.29
CA THR A 352 -2.04 -32.09 0.04
C THR A 352 -3.23 -31.85 0.97
N VAL A 353 -3.23 -32.54 2.11
CA VAL A 353 -4.29 -32.44 3.12
C VAL A 353 -3.73 -31.77 4.36
N TYR A 354 -4.28 -30.60 4.68
CA TYR A 354 -4.06 -29.91 5.95
C TYR A 354 -5.19 -30.22 6.92
N THR A 355 -4.87 -30.32 8.21
CA THR A 355 -5.84 -30.31 9.29
C THR A 355 -5.59 -29.14 10.21
N VAL A 356 -6.64 -28.44 10.63
CA VAL A 356 -6.57 -27.31 11.55
C VAL A 356 -7.45 -27.63 12.75
N GLY A 357 -6.82 -27.74 13.93
CA GLY A 357 -7.47 -28.03 15.20
C GLY A 357 -7.66 -26.77 16.05
N CYS A 358 -8.90 -26.49 16.46
CA CYS A 358 -9.24 -25.38 17.34
C CYS A 358 -9.95 -25.91 18.59
N LEU A 359 -9.22 -26.71 19.37
CA LEU A 359 -9.72 -27.40 20.57
C LEU A 359 -8.68 -27.38 21.68
N ASP A 360 -9.13 -27.53 22.93
CA ASP A 360 -8.24 -27.61 24.08
C ASP A 360 -7.27 -28.79 23.94
N GLY A 361 -5.96 -28.52 24.03
CA GLY A 361 -4.93 -29.52 23.88
C GLY A 361 -4.64 -29.92 22.43
N ALA A 362 -5.08 -29.13 21.42
CA ALA A 362 -4.64 -29.31 20.04
C ALA A 362 -3.13 -29.11 19.95
N ASP A 363 -2.42 -30.10 19.41
CA ASP A 363 -0.97 -30.09 19.27
C ASP A 363 -0.56 -30.62 17.90
N GLY A 364 -0.16 -29.68 17.04
CA GLY A 364 0.32 -29.94 15.68
C GLY A 364 1.80 -30.31 15.61
N THR A 365 2.50 -30.41 16.74
CA THR A 365 3.93 -30.76 16.79
C THR A 365 4.18 -32.13 16.13
N PRO A 366 5.19 -32.24 15.22
CA PRO A 366 5.50 -33.48 14.56
C PRO A 366 5.77 -34.64 15.54
N VAL A 367 5.10 -35.76 15.33
CA VAL A 367 5.26 -36.98 16.12
C VAL A 367 5.65 -38.17 15.24
N THR A 368 6.56 -39.00 15.70
CA THR A 368 7.00 -40.22 14.99
C THR A 368 6.33 -41.48 15.55
N ASN A 369 5.72 -41.39 16.74
CA ASN A 369 4.92 -42.43 17.36
C ASN A 369 3.78 -41.76 18.16
N PHE A 370 2.75 -42.52 18.50
CA PHE A 370 1.56 -41.98 19.16
C PHE A 370 1.46 -42.35 20.67
N ASN A 371 2.59 -42.72 21.28
CA ASN A 371 2.60 -42.99 22.73
C ASN A 371 2.36 -41.70 23.52
N GLY A 372 1.28 -41.64 24.30
CA GLY A 372 0.92 -40.45 25.07
C GLY A 372 0.22 -39.34 24.27
N VAL A 373 -0.01 -39.52 22.98
CA VAL A 373 -0.78 -38.59 22.13
C VAL A 373 -2.27 -38.88 22.29
N SER A 374 -3.08 -37.85 22.47
CA SER A 374 -4.55 -38.01 22.53
C SER A 374 -5.11 -38.59 21.24
N ASP A 375 -6.27 -39.27 21.31
CA ASP A 375 -6.92 -39.82 20.13
C ASP A 375 -7.27 -38.75 19.09
N VAL A 376 -7.65 -37.57 19.54
CA VAL A 376 -7.95 -36.43 18.63
C VAL A 376 -6.71 -35.95 17.92
N ASN A 377 -5.62 -35.71 18.64
CA ASN A 377 -4.35 -35.30 18.00
C ASN A 377 -3.82 -36.36 17.05
N LYS A 378 -3.88 -37.64 17.45
CA LYS A 378 -3.55 -38.74 16.58
C LYS A 378 -4.40 -38.77 15.30
N TYR A 379 -5.72 -38.62 15.45
CA TYR A 379 -6.65 -38.52 14.32
C TYR A 379 -6.29 -37.37 13.36
N MET A 380 -6.04 -36.18 13.89
CA MET A 380 -5.67 -35.02 13.08
C MET A 380 -4.37 -35.24 12.29
N HIS A 381 -3.35 -35.86 12.91
CA HIS A 381 -2.14 -36.25 12.22
C HIS A 381 -2.39 -37.29 11.10
N LEU A 382 -3.26 -38.27 11.33
CA LEU A 382 -3.53 -39.36 10.37
C LEU A 382 -4.37 -38.86 9.18
N VAL A 383 -5.26 -37.94 9.36
CA VAL A 383 -6.01 -37.27 8.27
C VAL A 383 -5.06 -36.41 7.45
N SER A 384 -4.19 -35.63 8.06
CA SER A 384 -3.27 -34.74 7.37
C SER A 384 -2.23 -35.48 6.52
N SER A 385 -1.51 -34.73 5.69
CA SER A 385 -0.38 -35.25 4.90
C SER A 385 0.86 -35.62 5.72
N ASN A 386 0.81 -35.44 7.06
CA ASN A 386 1.86 -35.93 7.95
C ASN A 386 2.03 -37.48 7.88
N TYR A 387 0.95 -38.19 7.54
CA TYR A 387 0.92 -39.62 7.43
C TYR A 387 0.25 -40.04 6.11
N LYS A 388 0.98 -40.00 5.00
CA LYS A 388 0.43 -40.28 3.66
C LYS A 388 -0.23 -41.67 3.54
N ASN A 389 0.33 -42.69 4.25
CA ASN A 389 -0.11 -44.07 4.16
C ASN A 389 -1.05 -44.52 5.29
N ALA A 390 -1.54 -43.57 6.11
CA ALA A 390 -2.51 -43.90 7.17
C ALA A 390 -3.80 -44.47 6.57
N GLN A 391 -4.28 -45.60 7.15
CA GLN A 391 -5.51 -46.28 6.71
C GLN A 391 -6.64 -46.16 7.73
N SER A 392 -6.30 -46.13 9.01
CA SER A 392 -7.23 -46.04 10.13
C SER A 392 -6.51 -45.59 11.41
N MET A 393 -7.24 -45.40 12.49
CA MET A 393 -6.68 -45.15 13.82
C MET A 393 -5.75 -46.29 14.28
N SER A 394 -6.04 -47.53 13.92
CA SER A 394 -5.26 -48.69 14.27
C SER A 394 -4.11 -48.97 13.30
N ARG A 395 -4.10 -48.34 12.10
CA ARG A 395 -3.08 -48.53 11.02
C ARG A 395 -2.53 -47.18 10.59
N PRO A 396 -1.70 -46.52 11.41
CA PRO A 396 -1.21 -45.18 11.17
C PRO A 396 -0.22 -45.05 9.99
N GLY A 397 0.43 -46.14 9.61
CA GLY A 397 1.53 -46.10 8.64
C GLY A 397 2.79 -45.43 9.21
N THR A 398 3.63 -44.87 8.32
CA THR A 398 4.84 -44.13 8.70
C THR A 398 4.66 -42.64 8.49
N SER A 399 5.29 -41.84 9.33
CA SER A 399 5.29 -40.39 9.19
C SER A 399 5.99 -39.92 7.90
N THR A 400 5.48 -38.85 7.30
CA THR A 400 5.96 -38.29 6.01
C THR A 400 6.09 -36.76 6.11
N TYR A 401 6.62 -36.29 7.25
CA TYR A 401 6.82 -34.86 7.45
C TYR A 401 7.77 -34.28 6.42
N PRO A 402 7.53 -33.06 5.94
CA PRO A 402 8.46 -32.31 5.10
C PRO A 402 9.81 -32.12 5.81
N ALA A 403 10.87 -31.94 5.05
CA ALA A 403 12.15 -31.51 5.59
C ALA A 403 12.01 -30.17 6.32
N GLY A 404 12.71 -29.98 7.44
CA GLY A 404 12.63 -28.78 8.27
C GLY A 404 11.56 -28.82 9.36
N GLY A 405 10.92 -29.99 9.61
CA GLY A 405 9.99 -30.15 10.73
C GLY A 405 8.62 -29.49 10.58
N LYS A 406 8.24 -29.11 9.36
CA LYS A 406 6.89 -28.59 9.06
C LYS A 406 5.84 -29.67 9.32
N SER A 407 4.67 -29.26 9.80
CA SER A 407 3.50 -30.12 10.02
C SER A 407 2.34 -29.68 9.14
N TYR A 408 1.60 -30.66 8.59
CA TYR A 408 0.33 -30.43 7.92
C TYR A 408 -0.87 -30.46 8.89
N TYR A 409 -0.62 -30.75 10.19
CA TYR A 409 -1.57 -30.51 11.26
C TYR A 409 -1.15 -29.24 11.99
N LEU A 410 -2.03 -28.26 12.01
CA LEU A 410 -1.82 -26.95 12.61
C LEU A 410 -2.88 -26.73 13.70
N SER A 411 -2.51 -26.04 14.77
CA SER A 411 -3.41 -25.75 15.91
C SER A 411 -3.53 -24.28 16.15
N ALA A 412 -4.71 -23.83 16.63
CA ALA A 412 -5.00 -22.46 16.99
C ALA A 412 -5.85 -22.43 18.25
N GLY A 413 -5.42 -21.69 19.27
CA GLY A 413 -6.12 -21.52 20.54
C GLY A 413 -6.93 -20.20 20.64
N ASN A 414 -6.80 -19.32 19.66
CA ASN A 414 -7.51 -18.04 19.59
C ASN A 414 -7.69 -17.55 18.14
N SER A 415 -8.49 -16.48 17.99
CA SER A 415 -8.81 -15.92 16.67
C SER A 415 -7.56 -15.44 15.88
N THR A 416 -6.58 -14.86 16.55
CA THR A 416 -5.34 -14.38 15.90
C THR A 416 -4.51 -15.55 15.40
N GLU A 417 -4.32 -16.58 16.22
CA GLU A 417 -3.60 -17.79 15.81
C GLU A 417 -4.30 -18.50 14.66
N LEU A 418 -5.64 -18.55 14.67
CA LEU A 418 -6.40 -19.14 13.57
C LEU A 418 -6.21 -18.38 12.25
N ASN A 419 -6.22 -17.05 12.28
CA ASN A 419 -5.89 -16.24 11.12
C ASN A 419 -4.47 -16.56 10.60
N ASN A 420 -3.47 -16.59 11.48
CA ASN A 420 -2.09 -16.90 11.13
C ASN A 420 -1.95 -18.31 10.52
N VAL A 421 -2.71 -19.28 11.01
CA VAL A 421 -2.73 -20.65 10.44
C VAL A 421 -3.25 -20.65 9.00
N PHE A 422 -4.38 -19.98 8.74
CA PHE A 422 -4.91 -19.88 7.38
C PHE A 422 -4.01 -19.06 6.46
N GLU A 423 -3.37 -18.02 6.96
CA GLU A 423 -2.38 -17.22 6.24
C GLU A 423 -1.15 -18.07 5.87
N ASN A 424 -0.65 -18.89 6.80
CA ASN A 424 0.42 -19.85 6.53
C ASN A 424 0.01 -20.85 5.44
N ILE A 425 -1.18 -21.44 5.51
CA ILE A 425 -1.67 -22.37 4.48
C ILE A 425 -1.80 -21.65 3.12
N SER A 426 -2.35 -20.45 3.11
CA SER A 426 -2.49 -19.67 1.86
C SER A 426 -1.13 -19.39 1.23
N SER A 427 -0.11 -19.08 2.03
CA SER A 427 1.25 -18.85 1.54
C SER A 427 1.85 -20.05 0.82
N GLN A 428 1.47 -21.27 1.21
CA GLN A 428 1.93 -22.53 0.62
C GLN A 428 1.07 -22.99 -0.57
N ILE A 429 -0.11 -22.38 -0.77
CA ILE A 429 -0.99 -22.74 -1.90
C ILE A 429 -0.39 -22.25 -3.21
N GLY A 430 -0.32 -23.16 -4.17
CA GLY A 430 0.30 -22.91 -5.46
C GLY A 430 1.82 -22.88 -5.41
N GLY A 431 2.45 -23.21 -4.26
CA GLY A 431 3.90 -23.28 -4.14
C GLY A 431 4.43 -24.70 -4.31
N SER A 432 5.63 -24.81 -4.85
CA SER A 432 6.49 -25.99 -4.72
C SER A 432 7.65 -25.63 -3.80
N ASP A 433 8.01 -26.54 -2.90
CA ASP A 433 9.21 -26.33 -2.11
C ASP A 433 10.44 -26.41 -3.01
N THR A 434 11.25 -25.37 -2.99
CA THR A 434 12.52 -25.31 -3.71
C THR A 434 13.68 -25.05 -2.76
N GLU A 435 14.86 -25.39 -3.19
CA GLU A 435 16.10 -25.08 -2.49
C GLU A 435 16.79 -23.91 -3.20
N LEU A 436 16.99 -22.82 -2.48
CA LEU A 436 17.73 -21.66 -3.00
C LEU A 436 19.24 -21.89 -2.83
N LYS A 437 19.80 -22.61 -3.79
CA LYS A 437 21.22 -22.98 -3.84
C LYS A 437 22.11 -21.84 -4.33
N SER A 438 23.39 -22.09 -4.46
CA SER A 438 24.37 -21.15 -5.01
C SER A 438 24.08 -20.70 -6.46
N SER A 439 23.18 -21.42 -7.19
CA SER A 439 22.66 -21.01 -8.50
C SER A 439 21.58 -19.94 -8.43
N SER A 440 21.03 -19.68 -7.26
CA SER A 440 20.00 -18.64 -7.05
C SER A 440 20.58 -17.25 -7.29
N VAL A 441 19.71 -16.34 -7.77
CA VAL A 441 20.11 -15.00 -8.15
C VAL A 441 19.31 -13.98 -7.35
N LEU A 442 19.99 -13.12 -6.61
CA LEU A 442 19.38 -11.93 -6.02
C LEU A 442 19.51 -10.79 -7.03
N LYS A 443 18.38 -10.17 -7.39
CA LYS A 443 18.32 -9.04 -8.35
C LYS A 443 17.72 -7.81 -7.72
N ASP A 444 18.23 -6.66 -8.11
CA ASP A 444 17.62 -5.35 -7.88
C ASP A 444 17.67 -4.52 -9.18
N ALA A 445 16.49 -4.19 -9.73
CA ALA A 445 16.34 -3.39 -10.92
C ALA A 445 15.97 -1.96 -10.53
N VAL A 446 16.91 -1.05 -10.70
CA VAL A 446 16.77 0.37 -10.38
C VAL A 446 15.92 1.07 -11.43
N THR A 447 15.00 1.93 -11.01
CA THR A 447 14.14 2.70 -11.94
C THR A 447 14.96 3.60 -12.87
N PRO A 448 14.42 3.98 -14.04
CA PRO A 448 15.13 4.82 -15.00
C PRO A 448 15.42 6.25 -14.51
N TYR A 449 14.87 6.65 -13.35
CA TYR A 449 15.15 7.94 -12.70
C TYR A 449 16.54 8.00 -12.09
N PHE A 450 17.12 6.84 -11.84
CA PHE A 450 18.47 6.69 -11.27
C PHE A 450 19.37 5.94 -12.23
N GLU A 451 20.66 6.09 -12.04
CA GLU A 451 21.70 5.28 -12.66
C GLU A 451 22.62 4.69 -11.59
N ILE A 452 23.26 3.58 -11.91
CA ILE A 452 24.29 2.96 -11.07
C ILE A 452 25.65 3.53 -11.50
N PRO A 453 26.34 4.33 -10.65
CA PRO A 453 27.63 4.91 -10.98
C PRO A 453 28.66 3.84 -11.36
N GLY A 454 29.35 4.04 -12.48
CA GLY A 454 30.33 3.09 -12.99
C GLY A 454 29.74 2.03 -13.93
N GLY A 455 28.42 1.91 -14.05
CA GLY A 455 27.78 0.93 -14.93
C GLY A 455 28.26 -0.50 -14.67
N THR A 456 28.81 -1.18 -15.66
CA THR A 456 29.37 -2.54 -15.51
C THR A 456 30.59 -2.62 -14.58
N ASN A 457 31.21 -1.48 -14.27
CA ASN A 457 32.31 -1.38 -13.31
C ASN A 457 31.87 -0.81 -11.95
N ALA A 458 30.57 -0.90 -11.64
CA ALA A 458 30.02 -0.40 -10.39
C ALA A 458 30.69 -1.03 -9.19
N GLN A 459 30.89 -0.23 -8.14
CA GLN A 459 31.42 -0.73 -6.87
C GLN A 459 30.27 -1.36 -6.07
N ILE A 460 30.29 -2.68 -5.96
CA ILE A 460 29.31 -3.46 -5.20
C ILE A 460 30.04 -4.15 -4.06
N THR A 461 29.61 -3.88 -2.83
CA THR A 461 30.16 -4.50 -1.63
C THR A 461 29.29 -5.67 -1.20
N LEU A 462 29.93 -6.83 -1.01
CA LEU A 462 29.27 -8.08 -0.58
C LEU A 462 29.75 -8.45 0.81
N LYS A 463 28.79 -8.63 1.73
CA LYS A 463 29.05 -9.01 3.12
C LYS A 463 28.11 -10.15 3.54
N THR A 464 28.47 -10.81 4.64
CA THR A 464 27.63 -11.78 5.34
C THR A 464 27.62 -11.46 6.83
N ALA A 465 26.55 -11.88 7.52
CA ALA A 465 26.47 -11.84 8.98
C ALA A 465 25.84 -13.14 9.50
N ASP A 466 26.45 -13.73 10.53
CA ASP A 466 25.97 -14.97 11.16
C ASP A 466 24.71 -14.73 11.97
N CYS A 467 23.75 -15.63 11.88
CA CYS A 467 22.57 -15.65 12.76
C CYS A 467 22.99 -16.11 14.15
N THR A 468 22.86 -15.25 15.15
CA THR A 468 23.38 -15.47 16.53
C THR A 468 22.29 -15.68 17.57
N GLY A 469 21.00 -15.47 17.22
CA GLY A 469 19.91 -15.58 18.17
C GLY A 469 18.59 -15.13 17.62
N ALA A 470 17.59 -14.99 18.50
CA ALA A 470 16.34 -14.30 18.23
C ALA A 470 15.91 -13.46 19.44
N ALA A 471 15.28 -12.32 19.18
CA ALA A 471 14.69 -11.46 20.18
C ALA A 471 13.31 -10.99 19.71
N ASN A 472 12.29 -11.17 20.54
CA ASN A 472 10.89 -10.82 20.21
C ASN A 472 10.40 -11.37 18.86
N GLY A 473 10.74 -12.64 18.56
CA GLY A 473 10.37 -13.29 17.31
C GLY A 473 11.20 -12.92 16.08
N THR A 474 12.13 -11.98 16.20
CA THR A 474 13.01 -11.53 15.11
C THR A 474 14.40 -12.09 15.29
N LEU A 475 15.00 -12.64 14.20
CA LEU A 475 16.37 -13.14 14.24
C LEU A 475 17.38 -12.01 14.43
N THR A 476 18.43 -12.30 15.23
CA THR A 476 19.55 -11.36 15.48
C THR A 476 20.80 -11.86 14.77
N PHE A 477 21.59 -10.90 14.29
CA PHE A 477 22.79 -11.18 13.51
C PHE A 477 24.03 -10.56 14.14
N GLY A 478 25.14 -11.25 13.98
CA GLY A 478 26.46 -10.80 14.46
C GLY A 478 27.12 -9.74 13.57
N THR A 479 28.42 -9.57 13.74
CA THR A 479 29.23 -8.59 12.99
C THR A 479 29.28 -8.96 11.51
N GLU A 480 29.14 -7.94 10.65
CA GLU A 480 29.29 -8.10 9.20
C GLU A 480 30.75 -8.36 8.81
N THR A 481 30.94 -9.34 7.95
CA THR A 481 32.23 -9.71 7.38
C THR A 481 32.13 -9.76 5.86
N SER A 482 33.26 -9.67 5.15
CA SER A 482 33.29 -9.82 3.70
C SER A 482 32.71 -11.19 3.29
N ALA A 483 31.87 -11.19 2.26
CA ALA A 483 31.31 -12.44 1.74
C ALA A 483 32.43 -13.34 1.16
N PRO A 484 32.24 -14.67 1.16
CA PRO A 484 33.17 -15.60 0.50
C PRO A 484 33.37 -15.27 -0.97
N GLY A 485 34.55 -15.49 -1.52
CA GLY A 485 34.87 -15.21 -2.92
C GLY A 485 34.05 -16.00 -3.97
N THR A 486 33.27 -16.99 -3.53
CA THR A 486 32.27 -17.69 -4.37
C THR A 486 31.01 -16.85 -4.63
N VAL A 487 30.74 -15.85 -3.78
CA VAL A 487 29.62 -14.91 -3.98
C VAL A 487 30.11 -13.80 -4.86
N THR A 488 29.43 -13.59 -5.99
CA THR A 488 29.80 -12.59 -7.00
C THR A 488 28.62 -11.70 -7.33
N ALA A 489 28.91 -10.44 -7.67
CA ALA A 489 27.92 -9.48 -8.10
C ALA A 489 28.34 -8.85 -9.43
N ALA A 490 27.35 -8.51 -10.25
CA ALA A 490 27.53 -7.78 -11.48
C ALA A 490 26.41 -6.74 -11.65
N ALA A 491 26.77 -5.57 -12.22
CA ALA A 491 25.82 -4.59 -12.69
C ALA A 491 25.72 -4.65 -14.21
N ASN A 492 24.50 -4.62 -14.74
CA ASN A 492 24.22 -4.55 -16.17
C ASN A 492 23.08 -3.54 -16.40
N GLY A 493 23.42 -2.40 -17.01
CA GLY A 493 22.50 -1.27 -17.06
C GLY A 493 22.10 -0.84 -15.64
N ASN A 494 20.80 -0.78 -15.39
CA ASN A 494 20.23 -0.44 -14.09
C ASN A 494 19.92 -1.65 -13.19
N THR A 495 20.49 -2.83 -13.47
CA THR A 495 20.22 -4.04 -12.69
C THR A 495 21.50 -4.53 -12.03
N VAL A 496 21.44 -4.76 -10.71
CA VAL A 496 22.44 -5.49 -9.94
C VAL A 496 21.96 -6.94 -9.78
N SER A 497 22.85 -7.89 -10.04
CA SER A 497 22.61 -9.33 -9.86
C SER A 497 23.71 -9.96 -9.03
N VAL A 498 23.33 -10.79 -8.04
CA VAL A 498 24.25 -11.48 -7.13
C VAL A 498 23.99 -12.97 -7.17
N THR A 499 25.05 -13.77 -7.28
CA THR A 499 25.01 -15.25 -7.34
C THR A 499 26.06 -15.85 -6.40
N GLY A 500 26.02 -17.18 -6.23
CA GLY A 500 27.03 -17.91 -5.47
C GLY A 500 26.76 -18.05 -3.97
N PHE A 501 25.67 -17.48 -3.44
CA PHE A 501 25.27 -17.65 -2.05
C PHE A 501 24.23 -18.78 -1.93
N ASP A 502 24.51 -19.79 -1.13
CA ASP A 502 23.61 -20.93 -0.90
C ASP A 502 22.73 -20.65 0.33
N TYR A 503 21.55 -20.10 0.09
CA TYR A 503 20.58 -19.73 1.13
C TYR A 503 20.04 -20.97 1.86
N SER A 504 19.81 -22.06 1.14
CA SER A 504 19.29 -23.31 1.71
C SER A 504 20.30 -24.00 2.63
N ALA A 505 21.56 -24.03 2.26
CA ALA A 505 22.61 -24.58 3.12
C ALA A 505 22.91 -23.69 4.34
N LYS A 506 22.71 -22.38 4.18
CA LYS A 506 23.00 -21.34 5.19
C LYS A 506 21.75 -20.75 5.84
N TRP A 507 20.64 -21.50 5.89
CA TRP A 507 19.40 -20.98 6.45
C TRP A 507 19.56 -20.54 7.91
N CYS A 508 18.89 -19.45 8.28
CA CYS A 508 18.95 -18.82 9.59
C CYS A 508 17.84 -19.34 10.49
N GLY A 509 18.18 -19.71 11.72
CA GLY A 509 17.20 -20.18 12.70
C GLY A 509 17.81 -20.98 13.83
N SER A 510 16.95 -21.46 14.71
CA SER A 510 17.32 -22.33 15.83
C SER A 510 17.56 -23.78 15.37
N ARG A 511 18.49 -24.44 16.04
CA ARG A 511 18.81 -25.87 15.90
C ARG A 511 18.87 -26.45 17.29
N THR A 512 18.26 -27.62 17.48
CA THR A 512 18.34 -28.37 18.76
C THR A 512 19.34 -29.47 18.60
N ASP A 513 20.35 -29.52 19.47
CA ASP A 513 21.34 -30.58 19.49
C ASP A 513 20.79 -31.88 20.15
N ALA A 514 21.60 -32.94 20.18
CA ALA A 514 21.20 -34.22 20.73
C ALA A 514 20.90 -34.18 22.25
N ASP A 515 21.41 -33.18 22.95
CA ASP A 515 21.23 -32.96 24.39
C ASP A 515 20.09 -31.97 24.70
N GLY A 516 19.37 -31.49 23.67
CA GLY A 516 18.22 -30.57 23.81
C GLY A 516 18.60 -29.08 23.93
N HIS A 517 19.87 -28.70 23.71
CA HIS A 517 20.26 -27.30 23.73
C HIS A 517 19.89 -26.61 22.40
N ILE A 518 19.34 -25.41 22.52
CA ILE A 518 18.98 -24.59 21.38
C ILE A 518 20.17 -23.71 21.00
N THR A 519 20.64 -23.84 19.77
CA THR A 519 21.65 -22.97 19.16
C THR A 519 21.06 -22.28 17.93
N TYR A 520 21.61 -21.12 17.57
CA TYR A 520 21.25 -20.43 16.34
C TYR A 520 22.39 -20.55 15.34
N GLY A 521 22.05 -20.54 14.05
CA GLY A 521 23.05 -20.62 12.98
C GLY A 521 22.46 -20.22 11.64
N GLY A 522 23.32 -20.21 10.63
CA GLY A 522 23.03 -19.69 9.30
C GLY A 522 23.63 -18.32 9.08
N GLN A 523 23.47 -17.80 7.86
CA GLN A 523 24.02 -16.49 7.46
C GLN A 523 23.03 -15.72 6.62
N LYS A 524 23.00 -14.39 6.75
CA LYS A 524 22.38 -13.50 5.80
C LYS A 524 23.42 -12.93 4.83
N LEU A 525 23.01 -12.76 3.57
CA LEU A 525 23.76 -12.00 2.56
C LEU A 525 23.37 -10.52 2.64
N ILE A 526 24.37 -9.65 2.49
CA ILE A 526 24.24 -8.21 2.47
C ILE A 526 24.92 -7.68 1.22
N VAL A 527 24.23 -6.85 0.46
CA VAL A 527 24.72 -6.24 -0.78
C VAL A 527 24.56 -4.74 -0.69
N GLU A 528 25.63 -3.99 -0.91
CA GLU A 528 25.62 -2.52 -0.87
C GLU A 528 26.19 -1.96 -2.17
N PHE A 529 25.48 -1.01 -2.77
CA PHE A 529 25.90 -0.28 -3.96
C PHE A 529 25.30 1.13 -3.99
N LYS A 530 25.81 1.98 -4.88
CA LYS A 530 25.34 3.34 -5.04
C LYS A 530 24.39 3.50 -6.23
N ILE A 531 23.41 4.40 -6.08
CA ILE A 531 22.62 4.94 -7.18
C ILE A 531 22.65 6.47 -7.10
N ARG A 532 22.47 7.15 -8.23
CA ARG A 532 22.30 8.60 -8.25
C ARG A 532 21.21 8.98 -9.26
N PRO A 533 20.50 10.11 -9.07
CA PRO A 533 19.54 10.60 -10.04
C PRO A 533 20.22 10.90 -11.37
N THR A 534 19.59 10.56 -12.49
CA THR A 534 20.10 10.92 -13.80
C THR A 534 20.11 12.43 -14.01
N ASP A 535 20.99 12.94 -14.85
CA ASP A 535 21.14 14.39 -15.08
C ASP A 535 19.85 15.03 -15.61
N ALA A 536 19.12 14.31 -16.45
CA ALA A 536 17.90 14.78 -17.10
C ALA A 536 16.66 14.73 -16.19
N PHE A 537 16.67 13.92 -15.14
CA PHE A 537 15.55 13.77 -14.21
C PHE A 537 15.37 15.03 -13.36
N LEU A 538 14.15 15.55 -13.30
CA LEU A 538 13.85 16.82 -12.60
C LEU A 538 13.67 16.67 -11.09
N GLY A 539 13.73 15.45 -10.54
CA GLY A 539 13.56 15.19 -9.12
C GLY A 539 12.10 15.11 -8.71
N GLY A 540 11.85 15.28 -7.40
CA GLY A 540 10.54 15.23 -6.77
C GLY A 540 10.57 14.46 -5.46
N ASN A 541 9.43 14.38 -4.77
CA ASN A 541 9.28 13.66 -3.51
C ASN A 541 8.64 12.28 -3.75
N GLY A 542 9.04 11.28 -2.94
CA GLY A 542 8.51 9.93 -3.03
C GLY A 542 8.92 9.17 -4.31
N VAL A 543 10.09 9.46 -4.87
CA VAL A 543 10.60 8.84 -6.11
C VAL A 543 10.97 7.39 -5.85
N GLN A 544 10.32 6.45 -6.55
CA GLN A 544 10.61 5.03 -6.43
C GLN A 544 12.01 4.68 -6.94
N THR A 545 12.74 3.87 -6.17
CA THR A 545 14.12 3.47 -6.48
C THR A 545 14.24 2.14 -7.20
N ASN A 546 13.19 1.30 -7.20
CA ASN A 546 13.17 0.00 -7.86
C ASN A 546 11.89 -0.22 -8.66
N VAL A 547 11.98 -1.06 -9.67
CA VAL A 547 10.89 -1.34 -10.63
C VAL A 547 9.75 -2.12 -9.98
N GLY A 548 10.07 -2.96 -8.98
CA GLY A 548 9.08 -3.72 -8.19
C GLY A 548 8.60 -5.03 -8.82
N THR A 549 8.75 -5.22 -10.13
CA THR A 549 8.36 -6.47 -10.83
C THR A 549 9.51 -7.47 -10.92
N ASP A 550 10.74 -6.99 -11.12
CA ASP A 550 11.93 -7.79 -11.37
C ASP A 550 12.93 -7.78 -10.20
N ASP A 551 12.52 -7.23 -9.06
CA ASP A 551 13.35 -7.09 -7.87
C ASP A 551 13.07 -8.22 -6.89
N GLY A 552 14.07 -9.01 -6.53
CA GLY A 552 13.87 -10.12 -5.61
C GLY A 552 14.90 -11.23 -5.76
N ILE A 553 14.59 -12.39 -5.21
CA ILE A 553 15.41 -13.59 -5.29
C ILE A 553 14.79 -14.60 -6.25
N TYR A 554 15.60 -15.15 -7.14
CA TYR A 554 15.23 -16.12 -8.16
C TYR A 554 15.91 -17.47 -7.89
N GLU A 555 15.23 -18.56 -8.21
CA GLU A 555 15.79 -19.91 -8.10
C GLU A 555 17.05 -20.11 -8.97
N SER A 556 17.06 -19.47 -10.13
CA SER A 556 18.18 -19.53 -11.07
C SER A 556 18.22 -18.29 -11.98
N SER A 557 19.27 -18.17 -12.79
CA SER A 557 19.46 -17.09 -13.78
C SER A 557 18.61 -17.23 -15.05
N GLU A 558 17.76 -18.25 -15.17
CA GLU A 558 16.95 -18.47 -16.37
C GLU A 558 15.99 -17.32 -16.66
N ALA A 559 15.94 -16.89 -17.90
CA ALA A 559 15.06 -15.82 -18.34
C ALA A 559 13.57 -16.23 -18.25
N GLY A 560 12.71 -15.29 -17.84
CA GLY A 560 11.26 -15.50 -17.82
C GLY A 560 10.71 -16.18 -16.57
N LYS A 561 11.53 -16.41 -15.55
CA LYS A 561 11.06 -16.87 -14.24
C LYS A 561 10.65 -15.68 -13.38
N GLU A 562 9.56 -15.85 -12.62
CA GLU A 562 9.19 -14.92 -11.56
C GLU A 562 10.13 -15.06 -10.36
N PRO A 563 10.37 -14.01 -9.59
CA PRO A 563 11.12 -14.12 -8.34
C PRO A 563 10.37 -14.97 -7.32
N VAL A 564 11.12 -15.76 -6.56
CA VAL A 564 10.63 -16.56 -5.42
C VAL A 564 10.07 -15.65 -4.33
N GLU A 565 10.73 -14.52 -4.10
CA GLU A 565 10.33 -13.47 -3.17
C GLU A 565 10.76 -12.12 -3.74
N LYS A 566 9.96 -11.07 -3.52
CA LYS A 566 10.18 -9.71 -4.04
C LYS A 566 10.60 -8.76 -2.93
N PHE A 567 11.47 -7.81 -3.28
CA PHE A 567 11.73 -6.68 -2.40
C PHE A 567 10.51 -5.76 -2.33
N GLN A 568 10.23 -5.22 -1.16
CA GLN A 568 9.25 -4.15 -1.03
C GLN A 568 9.76 -2.87 -1.71
N PRO A 569 8.91 -2.19 -2.49
CA PRO A 569 9.27 -0.93 -3.14
C PRO A 569 9.77 0.11 -2.13
N GLN A 570 10.90 0.76 -2.46
CA GLN A 570 11.46 1.85 -1.65
C GLN A 570 11.40 3.15 -2.44
N SER A 571 11.17 4.26 -1.74
CA SER A 571 11.15 5.59 -2.33
C SER A 571 12.02 6.56 -1.54
N VAL A 572 12.56 7.55 -2.24
CA VAL A 572 13.38 8.64 -1.68
C VAL A 572 12.91 9.98 -2.23
N ASP A 573 13.23 11.04 -1.50
CA ASP A 573 13.04 12.40 -2.01
C ASP A 573 14.29 12.82 -2.77
N VAL A 574 14.12 13.29 -4.00
CA VAL A 574 15.18 13.71 -4.90
C VAL A 574 15.11 15.21 -5.14
N THR A 575 16.25 15.89 -5.06
CA THR A 575 16.36 17.34 -5.28
C THR A 575 15.64 17.78 -6.57
N VAL A 576 14.76 18.75 -6.43
CA VAL A 576 14.01 19.30 -7.57
C VAL A 576 14.92 20.25 -8.36
N LYS A 577 15.06 19.97 -9.65
CA LYS A 577 15.87 20.76 -10.56
C LYS A 577 15.04 21.82 -11.27
N ALA A 578 15.52 23.05 -11.31
CA ALA A 578 14.87 24.12 -12.03
C ALA A 578 15.07 23.96 -13.56
N VAL A 579 14.02 24.24 -14.32
CA VAL A 579 14.06 24.37 -15.78
C VAL A 579 14.25 25.84 -16.13
N THR A 580 15.29 26.15 -16.90
CA THR A 580 15.52 27.53 -17.37
C THR A 580 14.60 27.81 -18.57
N PRO A 581 13.67 28.77 -18.46
CA PRO A 581 12.80 29.12 -19.58
C PRO A 581 13.61 29.79 -20.71
N LYS A 582 13.16 29.61 -21.94
CA LYS A 582 13.72 30.27 -23.14
C LYS A 582 12.66 31.18 -23.73
N ALA A 583 13.06 32.43 -23.99
CA ALA A 583 12.19 33.41 -24.58
C ALA A 583 12.94 34.20 -25.67
N THR A 584 12.21 34.70 -26.68
CA THR A 584 12.78 35.34 -27.87
C THR A 584 12.21 36.73 -28.03
N ASN A 585 13.09 37.74 -28.13
CA ASN A 585 12.74 39.11 -28.42
C ASN A 585 12.13 39.23 -29.82
N THR A 586 11.30 40.22 -30.03
CA THR A 586 10.74 40.58 -31.33
C THR A 586 10.67 42.09 -31.51
N SER A 587 10.46 42.52 -32.75
CA SER A 587 10.18 43.92 -33.07
C SER A 587 8.96 43.97 -33.95
N ILE A 588 8.08 44.92 -33.67
CA ILE A 588 6.89 45.24 -34.46
C ILE A 588 6.85 46.73 -34.72
N TYR A 589 6.07 47.15 -35.70
CA TYR A 589 5.74 48.57 -35.82
C TYR A 589 4.50 48.91 -34.98
N LEU A 590 4.41 50.16 -34.55
CA LEU A 590 3.25 50.67 -33.85
C LEU A 590 1.96 50.41 -34.65
N GLY A 591 0.97 49.79 -34.04
CA GLY A 591 -0.27 49.34 -34.68
C GLY A 591 -0.27 47.93 -35.24
N GLU A 592 0.86 47.18 -35.17
CA GLU A 592 0.91 45.78 -35.51
C GLU A 592 0.67 44.89 -34.28
N GLU A 593 0.15 43.71 -34.52
CA GLU A 593 -0.08 42.68 -33.52
C GLU A 593 1.07 41.66 -33.49
N THR A 594 1.31 41.03 -32.37
CA THR A 594 2.23 39.94 -32.21
C THR A 594 1.71 38.92 -31.20
N ASN A 595 2.01 37.65 -31.41
CA ASN A 595 1.57 36.57 -30.51
C ASN A 595 2.61 36.31 -29.43
N LEU A 596 2.22 36.44 -28.17
CA LEU A 596 3.09 36.19 -27.00
C LEU A 596 3.52 34.73 -26.89
N GLN A 597 2.65 33.78 -27.30
CA GLN A 597 2.93 32.36 -27.25
C GLN A 597 4.16 31.99 -28.11
N ASP A 598 4.34 32.62 -29.26
CA ASP A 598 5.47 32.37 -30.17
C ASP A 598 6.80 32.86 -29.59
N ARG A 599 6.76 33.63 -28.50
CA ARG A 599 7.97 34.19 -27.86
C ARG A 599 8.54 33.25 -26.80
N VAL A 600 7.77 32.25 -26.34
CA VAL A 600 8.17 31.34 -25.26
C VAL A 600 8.38 29.91 -25.79
N THR A 601 9.55 29.36 -25.57
CA THR A 601 9.85 27.96 -25.93
C THR A 601 9.47 27.07 -24.77
N THR A 602 8.50 26.17 -24.97
CA THR A 602 8.04 25.18 -23.98
C THR A 602 8.43 23.74 -24.33
N ASN A 603 8.92 23.52 -25.55
CA ASN A 603 9.42 22.21 -25.99
C ASN A 603 10.90 22.06 -25.56
N VAL A 604 11.12 21.52 -24.37
CA VAL A 604 12.44 21.25 -23.80
C VAL A 604 12.60 19.76 -23.53
N SER A 605 13.81 19.24 -23.70
CA SER A 605 14.11 17.80 -23.60
C SER A 605 13.82 17.20 -22.23
N GLN A 606 13.81 18.01 -21.17
CA GLN A 606 13.48 17.57 -19.82
C GLN A 606 11.99 17.26 -19.63
N LEU A 607 11.10 17.71 -20.53
CA LEU A 607 9.65 17.50 -20.46
C LEU A 607 9.24 16.35 -21.40
N ASN A 608 9.61 15.12 -21.07
CA ASN A 608 9.36 13.95 -21.91
C ASN A 608 8.45 12.90 -21.22
N GLY A 609 7.85 13.22 -20.07
CA GLY A 609 7.02 12.33 -19.30
C GLY A 609 7.81 11.51 -18.27
N GLU A 610 8.95 10.96 -18.62
CA GLU A 610 9.79 10.22 -17.66
C GLU A 610 10.60 11.18 -16.78
N ASN A 611 11.26 12.17 -17.35
CA ASN A 611 12.11 13.09 -16.59
C ASN A 611 11.34 13.98 -15.62
N ASN A 612 10.07 14.27 -15.91
CA ASN A 612 9.17 15.07 -15.07
C ASN A 612 8.07 14.24 -14.39
N LYS A 613 8.28 12.95 -14.17
CA LYS A 613 7.28 12.02 -13.62
C LYS A 613 6.72 12.44 -12.27
N TYR A 614 7.53 13.07 -11.42
CA TYR A 614 7.19 13.43 -10.05
C TYR A 614 7.00 14.93 -9.83
N VAL A 615 7.00 15.73 -10.91
CA VAL A 615 6.86 17.19 -10.84
C VAL A 615 5.91 17.72 -11.92
N ASN A 616 5.13 18.75 -11.58
CA ASN A 616 4.45 19.59 -12.53
C ASN A 616 5.37 20.75 -12.96
N VAL A 617 5.34 21.14 -14.25
CA VAL A 617 6.13 22.26 -14.74
C VAL A 617 5.20 23.32 -15.30
N THR A 618 5.25 24.54 -14.73
CA THR A 618 4.39 25.64 -15.11
C THR A 618 5.21 26.84 -15.58
N TYR A 619 4.97 27.28 -16.80
CA TYR A 619 5.45 28.57 -17.31
C TYR A 619 4.39 29.62 -17.08
N THR A 620 4.78 30.74 -16.45
CA THR A 620 3.92 31.90 -16.22
C THR A 620 4.51 33.10 -16.94
N VAL A 621 3.73 33.70 -17.83
CA VAL A 621 4.11 34.95 -18.53
C VAL A 621 3.48 36.13 -17.81
N LYS A 622 4.29 37.09 -17.41
CA LYS A 622 3.85 38.31 -16.73
C LYS A 622 4.22 39.54 -17.56
N ASP A 623 3.35 40.53 -17.53
CA ASP A 623 3.62 41.86 -18.12
C ASP A 623 4.57 42.68 -17.24
N GLU A 624 4.86 43.92 -17.68
CA GLU A 624 5.72 44.89 -16.97
C GLU A 624 5.17 45.29 -15.60
N ASN A 625 3.87 45.11 -15.33
CA ASN A 625 3.22 45.42 -14.06
C ASN A 625 3.19 44.21 -13.12
N GLY A 626 3.70 43.08 -13.56
CA GLY A 626 3.71 41.80 -12.82
C GLY A 626 2.40 41.02 -12.91
N ALA A 627 1.43 41.46 -13.74
CA ALA A 627 0.18 40.73 -13.94
C ALA A 627 0.42 39.52 -14.84
N THR A 628 -0.16 38.37 -14.46
CA THR A 628 -0.09 37.12 -15.24
C THR A 628 -0.97 37.27 -16.48
N VAL A 629 -0.38 37.21 -17.68
CA VAL A 629 -1.05 37.28 -18.96
C VAL A 629 -1.23 35.94 -19.63
N GLY A 630 -0.39 34.93 -19.31
CA GLY A 630 -0.52 33.58 -19.82
C GLY A 630 0.14 32.54 -18.92
N THR A 631 -0.36 31.31 -18.95
CA THR A 631 0.20 30.15 -18.26
C THR A 631 0.22 28.94 -19.16
N TYR A 632 1.28 28.12 -19.02
CA TYR A 632 1.40 26.83 -19.69
C TYR A 632 1.81 25.78 -18.67
N THR A 633 0.94 24.82 -18.39
CA THR A 633 1.21 23.78 -17.39
C THR A 633 1.39 22.42 -18.06
N VAL A 634 2.53 21.79 -17.80
CA VAL A 634 2.85 20.40 -18.17
C VAL A 634 2.64 19.55 -16.92
N PRO A 635 1.60 18.71 -16.87
CA PRO A 635 1.38 17.79 -15.75
C PRO A 635 2.51 16.78 -15.61
N ALA A 636 2.72 16.29 -14.40
CA ALA A 636 3.67 15.23 -14.11
C ALA A 636 3.43 14.01 -15.01
N GLY A 637 4.50 13.45 -15.55
CA GLY A 637 4.44 12.31 -16.47
C GLY A 637 3.96 12.66 -17.90
N SER A 638 3.80 13.94 -18.24
CA SER A 638 3.38 14.40 -19.57
C SER A 638 4.54 15.07 -20.29
N SER A 639 4.57 14.96 -21.63
CA SER A 639 5.58 15.61 -22.47
C SER A 639 5.15 17.00 -22.96
N SER A 640 3.88 17.37 -22.78
CA SER A 640 3.33 18.64 -23.23
C SER A 640 2.21 19.13 -22.29
N GLY A 641 1.91 20.39 -22.38
CA GLY A 641 0.85 21.08 -21.62
C GLY A 641 -0.13 21.81 -22.52
N THR A 642 -0.87 22.71 -21.90
CA THR A 642 -1.85 23.57 -22.57
C THR A 642 -1.64 25.02 -22.15
N TRP A 643 -1.63 25.93 -23.12
CA TRP A 643 -1.65 27.38 -22.89
C TRP A 643 -3.03 27.85 -22.44
N VAL A 644 -3.04 28.72 -21.47
CA VAL A 644 -4.21 29.47 -21.01
C VAL A 644 -3.85 30.95 -21.07
N TRP A 645 -4.52 31.70 -21.93
CA TRP A 645 -4.38 33.14 -22.10
C TRP A 645 -5.72 33.83 -21.75
N PRO A 646 -5.87 34.40 -20.58
CA PRO A 646 -7.16 34.97 -20.13
C PRO A 646 -7.74 36.03 -21.07
N ASN A 647 -6.87 36.82 -21.70
CA ASN A 647 -7.24 37.90 -22.61
C ASN A 647 -6.80 37.68 -24.08
N GLY A 648 -6.50 36.39 -24.42
CA GLY A 648 -5.87 36.07 -25.71
C GLY A 648 -4.33 36.22 -25.68
N SER A 649 -3.66 35.58 -26.62
CA SER A 649 -2.19 35.62 -26.75
C SER A 649 -1.68 36.70 -27.68
N GLU A 650 -2.56 37.32 -28.47
CA GLU A 650 -2.24 38.41 -29.39
C GLU A 650 -2.27 39.74 -28.64
N VAL A 651 -1.23 40.55 -28.82
CA VAL A 651 -1.09 41.86 -28.20
C VAL A 651 -0.66 42.89 -29.22
N GLN A 652 -1.12 44.14 -29.02
CA GLN A 652 -0.76 45.30 -29.86
C GLN A 652 -0.20 46.38 -28.92
N PRO A 653 1.04 46.26 -28.45
CA PRO A 653 1.64 47.23 -27.55
C PRO A 653 1.86 48.59 -28.24
N ASP A 654 1.57 49.67 -27.52
CA ASP A 654 1.78 51.05 -27.98
C ASP A 654 3.22 51.55 -27.73
N LYS A 655 3.98 50.86 -26.91
CA LYS A 655 5.37 51.16 -26.55
C LYS A 655 6.18 49.86 -26.40
N THR A 656 7.52 49.98 -26.48
CA THR A 656 8.41 48.87 -26.16
C THR A 656 8.09 48.35 -24.77
N THR A 657 7.76 47.03 -24.71
CA THR A 657 7.30 46.34 -23.49
C THR A 657 8.11 45.09 -23.23
N THR A 658 8.46 44.85 -21.97
CA THR A 658 9.20 43.66 -21.57
C THR A 658 8.32 42.73 -20.75
N TYR A 659 8.33 41.45 -21.07
CA TYR A 659 7.62 40.38 -20.38
C TYR A 659 8.60 39.49 -19.63
N THR A 660 8.17 38.99 -18.47
CA THR A 660 8.91 38.01 -17.68
C THR A 660 8.25 36.65 -17.81
N VAL A 661 9.05 35.63 -18.10
CA VAL A 661 8.62 34.23 -18.15
C VAL A 661 9.23 33.52 -16.95
N THR A 662 8.42 33.09 -15.99
CA THR A 662 8.84 32.28 -14.86
C THR A 662 8.50 30.81 -15.14
N CYS A 663 9.50 29.93 -15.09
CA CYS A 663 9.29 28.48 -15.12
C CYS A 663 9.40 27.93 -13.69
N THR A 664 8.30 27.39 -13.17
CA THR A 664 8.21 26.78 -11.83
C THR A 664 8.10 25.26 -11.96
N VAL A 665 8.95 24.52 -11.27
CA VAL A 665 8.93 23.06 -11.15
C VAL A 665 8.45 22.71 -9.74
N SER A 666 7.32 22.04 -9.63
CA SER A 666 6.64 21.76 -8.36
C SER A 666 6.46 20.26 -8.16
N PRO A 667 6.92 19.68 -7.03
CA PRO A 667 6.66 18.29 -6.68
C PRO A 667 5.16 17.99 -6.64
N THR A 668 4.79 16.75 -7.01
CA THR A 668 3.39 16.27 -6.96
C THR A 668 2.97 15.82 -5.57
N GLN A 669 3.92 15.58 -4.68
CA GLN A 669 3.71 15.14 -3.31
C GLN A 669 4.46 16.03 -2.34
N GLU A 670 3.94 16.16 -1.13
CA GLU A 670 4.64 16.79 -0.02
C GLU A 670 5.86 15.94 0.38
N GLY A 671 6.95 16.59 0.77
CA GLY A 671 8.18 15.92 1.17
C GLY A 671 9.29 16.91 1.48
N THR A 672 10.54 16.47 1.33
CA THR A 672 11.73 17.25 1.67
C THR A 672 11.92 18.48 0.76
N TYR A 673 11.56 18.36 -0.52
CA TYR A 673 11.85 19.37 -1.52
C TYR A 673 10.58 20.14 -1.90
N GLU A 674 10.75 21.47 -2.01
CA GLU A 674 9.73 22.42 -2.42
C GLU A 674 9.87 22.80 -3.92
N SER A 675 8.94 23.64 -4.39
CA SER A 675 8.96 24.18 -5.76
C SER A 675 10.18 25.06 -5.98
N VAL A 676 10.77 24.96 -7.15
CA VAL A 676 11.88 25.83 -7.60
C VAL A 676 11.49 26.57 -8.86
N SER A 677 12.02 27.79 -9.06
CA SER A 677 11.66 28.62 -10.20
C SER A 677 12.90 29.26 -10.83
N LYS A 678 12.82 29.55 -12.15
CA LYS A 678 13.77 30.37 -12.90
C LYS A 678 13.03 31.28 -13.85
N ASP A 679 13.62 32.45 -14.10
CA ASP A 679 13.07 33.49 -14.97
C ASP A 679 13.90 33.67 -16.23
N ALA A 680 13.22 34.11 -17.29
CA ALA A 680 13.78 34.71 -18.49
C ALA A 680 12.88 35.88 -18.88
N THR A 681 13.41 36.78 -19.72
CA THR A 681 12.64 37.92 -20.23
C THR A 681 12.68 37.95 -21.74
N PHE A 682 11.65 38.53 -22.35
CA PHE A 682 11.66 38.95 -23.74
C PHE A 682 11.06 40.32 -23.88
N THR A 683 11.55 41.05 -24.89
CA THR A 683 11.12 42.42 -25.18
C THR A 683 10.48 42.47 -26.57
N ILE A 684 9.32 43.05 -26.64
CA ILE A 684 8.66 43.49 -27.87
C ILE A 684 9.06 44.94 -28.10
N THR A 685 9.97 45.17 -29.08
CA THR A 685 10.42 46.50 -29.45
C THR A 685 9.41 47.11 -30.42
N VAL A 686 8.76 48.20 -30.01
CA VAL A 686 7.84 48.90 -30.90
C VAL A 686 8.59 49.98 -31.69
N LYS A 687 8.61 49.83 -32.99
CA LYS A 687 9.16 50.79 -33.95
C LYS A 687 8.04 51.68 -34.48
N THR A 688 8.36 52.90 -34.81
CA THR A 688 7.41 53.82 -35.42
C THR A 688 7.80 54.11 -36.85
N CYS A 689 6.82 54.43 -37.66
CA CYS A 689 7.00 54.92 -39.04
C CYS A 689 7.12 56.44 -39.10
N SER A 690 7.57 56.92 -40.23
CA SER A 690 7.58 58.36 -40.52
C SER A 690 6.96 58.60 -41.87
N LEU A 691 6.31 59.77 -42.01
CA LEU A 691 5.73 60.25 -43.23
C LEU A 691 6.34 61.63 -43.55
N THR A 692 7.00 61.79 -44.69
CA THR A 692 7.52 63.04 -45.14
C THR A 692 6.58 63.62 -46.19
N ILE A 693 6.11 64.83 -45.96
CA ILE A 693 5.23 65.60 -46.88
C ILE A 693 6.00 66.77 -47.38
N SER A 694 5.99 66.99 -48.72
CA SER A 694 6.58 68.13 -49.36
C SER A 694 5.55 68.87 -50.18
N LYS A 695 5.63 70.20 -50.19
CA LYS A 695 4.80 71.07 -51.00
C LYS A 695 5.63 71.66 -52.13
N ALA A 696 5.12 71.55 -53.33
CA ALA A 696 5.64 72.27 -54.49
C ALA A 696 4.49 73.01 -55.15
N VAL A 697 4.66 74.29 -55.40
CA VAL A 697 3.74 75.12 -56.12
C VAL A 697 4.31 75.42 -57.54
N THR A 698 3.48 75.21 -58.55
CA THR A 698 3.90 75.44 -59.98
C THR A 698 2.86 76.35 -60.61
N GLY A 699 3.34 77.20 -61.55
CA GLY A 699 2.48 78.12 -62.29
C GLY A 699 2.91 79.56 -62.21
N ASP A 700 2.43 80.39 -63.15
CA ASP A 700 2.67 81.81 -63.14
C ASP A 700 1.91 82.51 -62.04
N GLY A 701 2.60 83.27 -61.20
CA GLY A 701 2.03 83.95 -60.08
C GLY A 701 2.10 83.27 -58.72
N ALA A 702 2.87 82.13 -58.60
CA ALA A 702 3.12 81.46 -57.32
C ALA A 702 3.76 82.42 -56.33
N ASN A 703 3.17 82.53 -55.11
CA ASN A 703 3.68 83.36 -54.03
C ASN A 703 4.56 82.44 -53.09
N PRO A 704 5.89 82.67 -53.08
CA PRO A 704 6.79 81.84 -52.30
C PRO A 704 6.62 81.95 -50.76
N ASN A 705 5.87 83.00 -50.31
CA ASN A 705 5.58 83.19 -48.89
C ASN A 705 4.21 82.62 -48.47
N GLN A 706 3.45 82.10 -49.40
CA GLN A 706 2.15 81.49 -49.09
C GLN A 706 2.35 80.21 -48.27
N THR A 707 1.58 80.06 -47.22
CA THR A 707 1.52 78.94 -46.34
C THR A 707 0.31 78.05 -46.69
N PHE A 708 0.52 76.75 -46.70
CA PHE A 708 -0.51 75.76 -46.97
C PHE A 708 -0.64 74.88 -45.74
N VAL A 709 -1.86 74.68 -45.29
CA VAL A 709 -2.20 73.85 -44.10
C VAL A 709 -2.67 72.51 -44.57
N PHE A 710 -2.11 71.42 -43.98
CA PHE A 710 -2.48 70.06 -44.31
C PHE A 710 -2.88 69.31 -43.08
N ASP A 711 -4.05 68.71 -43.13
CA ASP A 711 -4.49 67.70 -42.15
C ASP A 711 -3.99 66.31 -42.59
N VAL A 712 -3.29 65.66 -41.70
CA VAL A 712 -2.90 64.27 -41.88
C VAL A 712 -3.85 63.41 -41.03
N LYS A 713 -4.62 62.58 -41.71
CA LYS A 713 -5.64 61.70 -41.09
C LYS A 713 -5.23 60.25 -41.18
N ASP A 714 -5.47 59.45 -40.15
CA ASP A 714 -5.35 58.00 -40.15
C ASP A 714 -6.46 57.36 -41.01
N SER A 715 -6.43 56.02 -41.09
CA SER A 715 -7.40 55.21 -41.86
C SER A 715 -8.86 55.34 -41.31
N THR A 716 -9.03 55.80 -40.10
CA THR A 716 -10.37 56.04 -39.49
C THR A 716 -10.90 57.45 -39.77
N GLY A 717 -10.09 58.31 -40.41
CA GLY A 717 -10.40 59.69 -40.70
C GLY A 717 -10.12 60.67 -39.55
N LYS A 718 -9.51 60.20 -38.45
CA LYS A 718 -9.11 61.04 -37.31
C LYS A 718 -7.83 61.82 -37.70
N VAL A 719 -7.82 63.15 -37.41
CA VAL A 719 -6.66 63.98 -37.57
C VAL A 719 -5.57 63.58 -36.60
N VAL A 720 -4.44 63.10 -37.10
CA VAL A 720 -3.26 62.74 -36.33
C VAL A 720 -2.41 63.96 -36.03
N THR A 721 -2.27 64.84 -37.02
CA THR A 721 -1.56 66.12 -36.90
C THR A 721 -1.94 67.06 -38.02
N THR A 722 -1.79 68.36 -37.80
CA THR A 722 -1.89 69.40 -38.83
C THR A 722 -0.51 69.99 -39.03
N ILE A 723 -0.11 70.15 -40.28
CA ILE A 723 1.16 70.75 -40.63
C ILE A 723 0.97 71.97 -41.56
N VAL A 724 1.96 72.87 -41.54
CA VAL A 724 1.98 74.05 -42.38
C VAL A 724 3.27 73.99 -43.19
N LEU A 725 3.18 74.16 -44.53
CA LEU A 725 4.32 74.16 -45.47
C LEU A 725 4.22 75.34 -46.40
N LYS A 726 5.38 75.88 -46.81
CA LYS A 726 5.52 76.82 -47.92
C LYS A 726 6.01 76.02 -49.17
N ASP A 727 6.08 76.72 -50.28
CA ASP A 727 6.65 76.18 -51.51
C ASP A 727 8.09 75.77 -51.25
N GLY A 728 8.41 74.57 -51.75
CA GLY A 728 9.74 73.90 -51.58
C GLY A 728 10.00 73.33 -50.17
N GLU A 729 9.15 73.56 -49.21
CA GLU A 729 9.29 73.03 -47.87
C GLU A 729 8.82 71.57 -47.74
N GLN A 730 9.48 70.83 -46.81
CA GLN A 730 9.06 69.49 -46.43
C GLN A 730 9.04 69.38 -44.92
N LYS A 731 8.17 68.54 -44.43
CA LYS A 731 8.08 68.20 -43.01
C LYS A 731 7.90 66.70 -42.81
N THR A 732 8.74 66.12 -41.94
CA THR A 732 8.65 64.73 -41.58
C THR A 732 7.89 64.61 -40.27
N ILE A 733 6.87 63.81 -40.26
CA ILE A 733 6.07 63.40 -39.09
C ILE A 733 6.62 62.04 -38.68
N THR A 734 7.04 61.91 -37.43
CA THR A 734 7.60 60.67 -36.86
C THR A 734 6.62 60.13 -35.80
N GLY A 735 6.82 58.91 -35.35
CA GLY A 735 5.98 58.30 -34.29
C GLY A 735 4.65 57.76 -34.82
N LEU A 736 4.54 57.51 -36.11
CA LEU A 736 3.31 57.03 -36.74
C LEU A 736 3.21 55.48 -36.63
N ALA A 737 1.96 55.00 -36.48
CA ALA A 737 1.63 53.61 -36.66
C ALA A 737 1.75 53.17 -38.13
N VAL A 738 1.90 51.85 -38.37
CA VAL A 738 1.72 51.30 -39.71
C VAL A 738 0.28 51.46 -40.15
N GLY A 739 0.11 52.00 -41.37
CA GLY A 739 -1.25 52.23 -41.90
C GLY A 739 -1.28 53.15 -43.09
N THR A 740 -2.49 53.40 -43.59
CA THR A 740 -2.76 54.37 -44.66
C THR A 740 -3.08 55.72 -44.03
N TYR A 741 -2.39 56.75 -44.52
CA TYR A 741 -2.64 58.13 -44.11
C TYR A 741 -3.15 58.93 -45.28
N THR A 742 -4.18 59.74 -45.06
CA THR A 742 -4.70 60.68 -46.03
C THR A 742 -4.21 62.07 -45.67
N VAL A 743 -3.51 62.72 -46.61
CA VAL A 743 -3.08 64.13 -46.48
C VAL A 743 -4.04 65.00 -47.25
N THR A 744 -4.72 65.91 -46.58
CA THR A 744 -5.69 66.81 -47.21
C THR A 744 -5.27 68.22 -46.95
N GLU A 745 -5.13 69.03 -48.02
CA GLU A 745 -4.94 70.49 -47.92
C GLU A 745 -6.22 71.17 -47.45
N ASP A 746 -6.13 71.98 -46.41
CA ASP A 746 -7.26 72.81 -45.98
C ASP A 746 -7.38 74.05 -46.83
N THR A 747 -8.31 74.00 -47.78
CA THR A 747 -8.55 75.11 -48.75
C THR A 747 -9.22 76.27 -48.11
N ASN A 748 -9.67 76.23 -46.85
CA ASN A 748 -10.25 77.38 -46.15
C ASN A 748 -9.20 78.39 -45.69
N TRP A 749 -7.91 78.09 -45.83
CA TRP A 749 -6.77 78.92 -45.44
C TRP A 749 -5.93 79.38 -46.61
N SER A 750 -6.39 79.22 -47.86
CA SER A 750 -5.74 79.66 -49.10
C SER A 750 -6.21 81.01 -49.57
#